data_bbf622cffe4b6c99d0d389c401b8ec67
#
_entry.id   bbf622cffe4b6c99d0d389c401b8ec67
#
_cell.length_a   1.000
_cell.length_b   1.000
_cell.length_c   1.000
_cell.angle_alpha   90.00
_cell.angle_beta   90.00
_cell.angle_gamma   90.00
#
_symmetry.space_group_name_H-M   'P 1'
#
loop_
_entity.id
_entity.type
_entity.pdbx_description
1 polymer ?
#
loop_
_entity_poly.entity_id
_entity_poly.type
_entity_poly.pdbx_seq_one_letter_code
_entity_poly.pdbx_strand_id
1 'polypeptide(L)'
;MRVERAFTTAGNSPYEGVAFRTATSEIRNPDGSIVFKLDEIDVPAAWSQVAVDVLAQKYFRKAGVPAALKTVTEKNVPAWLRSRRPDNKELKKLPEDKRFGGERSAKQVFDRLAGTWTYWGWKGGYFDSAADAEAFYDELRYMLATQRCAPNSPQWFNTGLHWAYGIDGPAQGHYYPDPKTGEVKKSDSAYERPQPHACFIQSVDDDLVNSGGIMDLWVREARLFKYGSGTGSNFSKLRGANEPLSGGGKSSGLMSFLKIGDRAAGAIKSGGTTRRAAKMVTVDVDHPDIEEFVSWKVVEEQKVAALVAGSKLLNRHLNDILGACHKGGLDGEARFDPQENSELKKAIKAARKVLLPENAIQQTIQFARQGYTRLEIPTYTTDWDSDAYLTVAGQNSNNSIRVSNEFLERVNDGGAWDLTTRTNDGVAKTLKARDLWDQISRAAWASADPGVQYDTTINEWHTCPVSGRINASNPCSEYMFLDDTACNLASLNLITFLNQDGSFDTERFAHSTRLWTIVLEISVMMAQYPSERIAELSYRYRTLGLGFANLGGMLMARGISYDSPEGRAIAGAITALMTGVTYAVSAEMAKELGPFAGYEPNKDEMLRVMRNHRRAAYGEKRDYEALSVRPVPLDATHCDWKDLVVASEEAWDQALELGEAHGYRNAQTTVIAPTGTIGLVMDCDTTGIEPDFALVKFKKLAGGGYFKIINRMVPRALATLGYQPEQIETIIRYAVGNGSLKNAPEINHEALKMKGFTPDVLERLEQALPSAFDIKYAFNPYTLGQDFCRDVLGVSDEKLADFELDLLAEIGFTKSQYEAANLYCCGAMTVEGAPGLKDEHLPVFDCANPCGRLGKRFLQTSSHIRMMASAQPFISGAISKTINMPGTATVEDCGDAYMEAWQLGLKAMALYRDGSKLSQPLSAIALGDDIEEDDDAVEAPLSAARVQEIAEKVARAAVERHRLPNRRKGYTQKASVGGHKVYLRTGEYAD
;
A
#
# COMPACT_ATOMS: atom_id res chain seq x y z
N MET A 1 -17.15 21.42 25.41
CA MET A 1 -18.05 20.99 24.31
C MET A 1 -19.09 20.03 24.85
N ARG A 2 -20.33 20.18 24.43
CA ARG A 2 -21.42 19.24 24.70
C ARG A 2 -21.34 18.03 23.77
N VAL A 3 -21.58 16.84 24.29
CA VAL A 3 -21.59 15.57 23.55
C VAL A 3 -22.96 14.89 23.66
N GLU A 4 -23.64 14.76 22.55
CA GLU A 4 -24.90 14.05 22.45
C GLU A 4 -24.67 12.55 22.24
N ARG A 5 -25.67 11.73 22.56
CA ARG A 5 -25.68 10.28 22.34
C ARG A 5 -26.55 9.94 21.13
N ALA A 6 -25.99 9.24 20.14
CA ALA A 6 -26.71 8.76 18.98
C ALA A 6 -26.80 7.22 18.94
N PHE A 7 -25.87 6.54 19.58
CA PHE A 7 -25.76 5.07 19.55
C PHE A 7 -25.96 4.43 20.91
N THR A 8 -25.72 5.17 21.99
CA THR A 8 -25.74 4.63 23.36
C THR A 8 -26.74 5.33 24.24
N THR A 9 -27.14 4.70 25.36
CA THR A 9 -28.05 5.26 26.35
C THR A 9 -27.31 5.47 27.67
N ALA A 10 -27.50 6.63 28.30
CA ALA A 10 -26.86 6.93 29.57
C ALA A 10 -27.23 5.91 30.65
N GLY A 11 -26.23 5.44 31.38
CA GLY A 11 -26.38 4.43 32.43
C GLY A 11 -26.41 2.98 31.94
N ASN A 12 -26.48 2.73 30.65
CA ASN A 12 -26.40 1.39 30.07
C ASN A 12 -24.97 1.04 29.60
N SER A 13 -24.70 -0.24 29.40
CA SER A 13 -23.43 -0.66 28.83
C SER A 13 -23.29 -0.12 27.41
N PRO A 14 -22.13 0.42 27.00
CA PRO A 14 -21.90 0.84 25.62
C PRO A 14 -21.93 -0.33 24.64
N TYR A 15 -21.84 -1.56 25.13
CA TYR A 15 -21.95 -2.80 24.35
C TYR A 15 -23.34 -3.42 24.38
N GLU A 16 -24.34 -2.71 24.90
CA GLU A 16 -25.74 -3.17 24.86
C GLU A 16 -26.17 -3.41 23.40
N GLY A 17 -26.75 -4.58 23.14
CA GLY A 17 -27.14 -5.02 21.80
C GLY A 17 -25.99 -5.56 20.95
N VAL A 18 -24.73 -5.50 21.40
CA VAL A 18 -23.59 -6.12 20.74
C VAL A 18 -23.31 -7.48 21.36
N ALA A 19 -23.65 -8.55 20.63
CA ALA A 19 -23.29 -9.91 21.05
C ALA A 19 -21.79 -10.15 20.93
N PHE A 20 -21.22 -10.91 21.87
CA PHE A 20 -19.80 -11.31 21.85
C PHE A 20 -19.70 -12.84 21.73
N ARG A 21 -18.60 -13.32 21.14
CA ARG A 21 -18.27 -14.74 21.03
C ARG A 21 -16.80 -14.97 21.36
N THR A 22 -16.50 -16.21 21.76
CA THR A 22 -15.12 -16.68 21.88
C THR A 22 -14.62 -17.11 20.51
N ALA A 23 -13.38 -16.72 20.17
CA ALA A 23 -12.72 -17.04 18.92
C ALA A 23 -11.28 -17.50 19.16
N THR A 24 -10.68 -18.10 18.13
CA THR A 24 -9.25 -18.45 18.08
C THR A 24 -8.63 -17.79 16.87
N SER A 25 -7.39 -17.30 17.02
CA SER A 25 -6.55 -16.83 15.91
C SER A 25 -5.30 -17.68 15.82
N GLU A 26 -5.00 -18.21 14.63
CA GLU A 26 -3.87 -19.12 14.41
C GLU A 26 -3.20 -18.82 13.07
N ILE A 27 -1.85 -18.85 13.05
CA ILE A 27 -1.04 -18.81 11.81
C ILE A 27 -0.18 -20.06 11.77
N ARG A 28 -0.21 -20.77 10.66
CA ARG A 28 0.66 -21.93 10.39
C ARG A 28 1.54 -21.67 9.16
N ASN A 29 2.72 -22.26 9.19
CA ASN A 29 3.57 -22.37 8.00
C ASN A 29 3.01 -23.43 7.03
N PRO A 30 3.48 -23.48 5.77
CA PRO A 30 3.09 -24.52 4.82
C PRO A 30 3.39 -25.95 5.27
N ASP A 31 4.38 -26.15 6.15
CA ASP A 31 4.74 -27.43 6.76
C ASP A 31 3.81 -27.83 7.92
N GLY A 32 2.79 -27.01 8.25
CA GLY A 32 1.87 -27.24 9.35
C GLY A 32 2.33 -26.75 10.71
N SER A 33 3.56 -26.26 10.85
CA SER A 33 4.08 -25.73 12.11
C SER A 33 3.36 -24.43 12.50
N ILE A 34 3.03 -24.28 13.79
CA ILE A 34 2.30 -23.11 14.31
C ILE A 34 3.28 -21.96 14.55
N VAL A 35 3.08 -20.85 13.86
CA VAL A 35 3.83 -19.60 14.04
C VAL A 35 3.22 -18.72 15.13
N PHE A 36 1.90 -18.70 15.19
CA PHE A 36 1.13 -17.91 16.16
C PHE A 36 -0.16 -18.63 16.49
N LYS A 37 -0.51 -18.67 17.77
CA LYS A 37 -1.81 -19.14 18.24
C LYS A 37 -2.27 -18.36 19.45
N LEU A 38 -3.51 -17.92 19.44
CA LEU A 38 -4.18 -17.29 20.56
C LEU A 38 -5.61 -17.82 20.62
N ASP A 39 -5.89 -18.58 21.67
CA ASP A 39 -7.20 -19.13 21.97
C ASP A 39 -7.97 -18.22 22.92
N GLU A 40 -9.29 -18.45 23.06
CA GLU A 40 -10.18 -17.80 24.00
C GLU A 40 -10.20 -16.26 23.86
N ILE A 41 -10.27 -15.78 22.63
CA ILE A 41 -10.38 -14.36 22.33
C ILE A 41 -11.85 -13.95 22.39
N ASP A 42 -12.19 -12.97 23.25
CA ASP A 42 -13.54 -12.38 23.34
C ASP A 42 -13.70 -11.24 22.32
N VAL A 43 -14.58 -11.42 21.33
CA VAL A 43 -14.78 -10.48 20.22
C VAL A 43 -16.26 -10.31 19.90
N PRO A 44 -16.69 -9.17 19.27
CA PRO A 44 -18.05 -9.04 18.79
C PRO A 44 -18.41 -10.19 17.83
N ALA A 45 -19.58 -10.77 18.01
CA ALA A 45 -20.00 -11.97 17.26
C ALA A 45 -20.12 -11.73 15.74
N ALA A 46 -20.45 -10.50 15.35
CA ALA A 46 -20.57 -10.09 13.95
C ALA A 46 -19.24 -9.96 13.20
N TRP A 47 -18.12 -9.87 13.92
CA TRP A 47 -16.80 -9.71 13.27
C TRP A 47 -16.40 -10.96 12.52
N SER A 48 -15.88 -10.76 11.30
CA SER A 48 -15.31 -11.85 10.51
C SER A 48 -14.05 -12.41 11.17
N GLN A 49 -13.66 -13.62 10.77
CA GLN A 49 -12.40 -14.21 11.23
C GLN A 49 -11.17 -13.34 10.83
N VAL A 50 -11.25 -12.61 9.71
CA VAL A 50 -10.19 -11.67 9.29
C VAL A 50 -10.02 -10.55 10.28
N ALA A 51 -11.11 -9.90 10.68
CA ALA A 51 -11.08 -8.82 11.65
C ALA A 51 -10.53 -9.30 13.00
N VAL A 52 -10.93 -10.51 13.42
CA VAL A 52 -10.40 -11.18 14.64
C VAL A 52 -8.90 -11.43 14.52
N ASP A 53 -8.44 -11.96 13.39
CA ASP A 53 -7.02 -12.25 13.16
C ASP A 53 -6.18 -10.97 13.16
N VAL A 54 -6.66 -9.91 12.50
CA VAL A 54 -5.98 -8.60 12.52
C VAL A 54 -5.89 -8.05 13.94
N LEU A 55 -6.99 -8.11 14.71
CA LEU A 55 -7.00 -7.65 16.10
C LEU A 55 -5.99 -8.43 16.95
N ALA A 56 -6.05 -9.77 16.91
CA ALA A 56 -5.22 -10.63 17.76
C ALA A 56 -3.73 -10.58 17.39
N GLN A 57 -3.43 -10.60 16.09
CA GLN A 57 -2.06 -10.70 15.62
C GLN A 57 -1.33 -9.35 15.61
N LYS A 58 -2.05 -8.26 15.33
CA LYS A 58 -1.45 -6.94 15.12
C LYS A 58 -1.75 -5.94 16.23
N TYR A 59 -2.94 -5.94 16.81
CA TYR A 59 -3.41 -4.86 17.67
C TYR A 59 -3.49 -5.19 19.15
N PHE A 60 -3.62 -6.47 19.54
CA PHE A 60 -3.51 -6.84 20.94
C PHE A 60 -2.11 -6.59 21.49
N ARG A 61 -2.04 -6.01 22.67
CA ARG A 61 -0.80 -6.00 23.45
C ARG A 61 -0.47 -7.43 23.88
N LYS A 62 0.67 -7.95 23.42
CA LYS A 62 1.03 -9.38 23.59
C LYS A 62 1.63 -9.71 24.96
N ALA A 63 2.19 -8.72 25.66
CA ALA A 63 2.87 -8.93 26.92
C ALA A 63 2.81 -7.70 27.83
N GLY A 64 3.00 -7.90 29.12
CA GLY A 64 3.11 -6.83 30.11
C GLY A 64 1.78 -6.32 30.64
N VAL A 65 0.65 -6.90 30.27
CA VAL A 65 -0.68 -6.57 30.83
C VAL A 65 -0.83 -7.20 32.19
N PRO A 66 -0.99 -6.43 33.30
CA PRO A 66 -1.08 -6.97 34.65
C PRO A 66 -2.39 -7.71 34.88
N ALA A 67 -2.34 -8.85 35.57
CA ALA A 67 -3.53 -9.60 35.98
C ALA A 67 -4.34 -8.89 37.07
N ALA A 68 -3.74 -7.98 37.82
CA ALA A 68 -4.41 -7.18 38.85
C ALA A 68 -4.02 -5.70 38.74
N LEU A 69 -5.02 -4.83 38.75
CA LEU A 69 -4.88 -3.39 38.57
C LEU A 69 -5.50 -2.65 39.75
N LYS A 70 -4.93 -1.52 40.10
CA LYS A 70 -5.51 -0.55 41.04
C LYS A 70 -5.65 0.82 40.37
N THR A 71 -6.72 1.52 40.71
CA THR A 71 -6.98 2.89 40.24
C THR A 71 -6.05 3.88 40.95
N VAL A 72 -5.49 4.81 40.21
CA VAL A 72 -4.68 5.93 40.74
C VAL A 72 -5.60 7.03 41.20
N THR A 73 -5.40 7.54 42.40
CA THR A 73 -6.19 8.70 42.92
C THR A 73 -5.68 9.97 42.24
N GLU A 74 -6.51 10.56 41.43
CA GLU A 74 -6.24 11.83 40.71
C GLU A 74 -7.27 12.87 41.10
N LYS A 75 -6.80 14.09 41.48
CA LYS A 75 -7.69 15.22 41.73
C LYS A 75 -8.27 15.71 40.40
N ASN A 76 -9.52 16.15 40.44
CA ASN A 76 -10.25 16.71 39.29
C ASN A 76 -10.44 15.73 38.09
N VAL A 77 -10.26 14.42 38.29
CA VAL A 77 -10.59 13.39 37.29
C VAL A 77 -11.73 12.53 37.84
N PRO A 78 -12.85 12.35 37.12
CA PRO A 78 -13.94 11.48 37.53
C PRO A 78 -13.43 10.08 37.90
N ALA A 79 -13.99 9.45 38.91
CA ALA A 79 -13.48 8.19 39.44
C ALA A 79 -13.37 7.07 38.38
N TRP A 80 -14.35 7.00 37.48
CA TRP A 80 -14.41 6.02 36.39
C TRP A 80 -13.36 6.26 35.28
N LEU A 81 -12.83 7.50 35.15
CA LEU A 81 -11.88 7.89 34.11
C LEU A 81 -10.41 7.88 34.59
N ARG A 82 -10.16 7.59 35.86
CA ARG A 82 -8.81 7.62 36.43
C ARG A 82 -7.92 6.54 35.84
N SER A 83 -6.62 6.84 35.70
CA SER A 83 -5.62 5.90 35.22
C SER A 83 -5.45 4.70 36.18
N ARG A 84 -4.94 3.61 35.65
CA ARG A 84 -4.72 2.36 36.41
C ARG A 84 -3.24 1.98 36.40
N ARG A 85 -2.82 1.26 37.45
CA ARG A 85 -1.45 0.77 37.64
C ARG A 85 -1.47 -0.65 38.14
N PRO A 86 -0.38 -1.44 37.95
CA PRO A 86 -0.27 -2.76 38.52
C PRO A 86 -0.48 -2.74 40.04
N ASP A 87 -1.37 -3.59 40.55
CA ASP A 87 -1.49 -3.81 41.99
C ASP A 87 -0.47 -4.86 42.44
N ASN A 88 0.72 -4.39 42.80
CA ASN A 88 1.82 -5.24 43.21
C ASN A 88 1.49 -6.11 44.43
N LYS A 89 0.51 -5.70 45.28
CA LYS A 89 0.10 -6.51 46.44
C LYS A 89 -0.72 -7.72 45.99
N GLU A 90 -1.65 -7.54 45.11
CA GLU A 90 -2.48 -8.62 44.55
C GLU A 90 -1.66 -9.48 43.57
N LEU A 91 -0.81 -8.88 42.75
CA LEU A 91 0.06 -9.64 41.82
C LEU A 91 1.02 -10.59 42.52
N LYS A 92 1.54 -10.22 43.70
CA LYS A 92 2.43 -11.10 44.48
C LYS A 92 1.73 -12.37 44.99
N LYS A 93 0.40 -12.39 45.06
CA LYS A 93 -0.39 -13.57 45.44
C LYS A 93 -0.53 -14.58 44.29
N LEU A 94 -0.25 -14.16 43.06
CA LEU A 94 -0.32 -15.00 41.87
C LEU A 94 1.05 -15.67 41.60
N PRO A 95 1.06 -16.88 40.97
CA PRO A 95 2.26 -17.46 40.39
C PRO A 95 2.95 -16.48 39.44
N GLU A 96 4.25 -16.52 39.33
CA GLU A 96 5.03 -15.53 38.58
C GLU A 96 4.65 -15.48 37.12
N ASP A 97 4.42 -16.62 36.50
CA ASP A 97 3.97 -16.78 35.10
C ASP A 97 2.54 -16.25 34.81
N LYS A 98 1.73 -16.04 35.86
CA LYS A 98 0.34 -15.54 35.78
C LYS A 98 0.19 -14.07 36.16
N ARG A 99 1.27 -13.39 36.54
CA ARG A 99 1.22 -11.97 36.96
C ARG A 99 1.02 -11.02 35.80
N PHE A 100 1.60 -11.33 34.64
CA PHE A 100 1.55 -10.50 33.46
C PHE A 100 1.24 -11.36 32.24
N GLY A 101 0.39 -10.87 31.37
CA GLY A 101 -0.01 -11.56 30.15
C GLY A 101 -0.17 -10.61 28.98
N GLY A 102 -1.01 -11.00 28.03
CA GLY A 102 -1.47 -10.16 26.89
C GLY A 102 -2.95 -9.81 26.99
N GLU A 103 -3.42 -8.94 26.11
CA GLU A 103 -4.86 -8.70 25.92
C GLU A 103 -5.53 -9.93 25.31
N ARG A 104 -6.79 -10.18 25.69
CA ARG A 104 -7.58 -11.32 25.24
C ARG A 104 -9.02 -10.96 24.86
N SER A 105 -9.44 -9.74 25.11
CA SER A 105 -10.76 -9.26 24.77
C SER A 105 -10.68 -7.98 23.93
N ALA A 106 -11.48 -7.91 22.89
CA ALA A 106 -11.65 -6.69 22.09
C ALA A 106 -12.10 -5.51 22.97
N LYS A 107 -12.89 -5.77 24.02
CA LYS A 107 -13.31 -4.74 25.00
C LYS A 107 -12.11 -4.07 25.66
N GLN A 108 -11.06 -4.83 26.01
CA GLN A 108 -9.85 -4.27 26.62
C GLN A 108 -9.22 -3.22 25.70
N VAL A 109 -9.19 -3.50 24.39
CA VAL A 109 -8.64 -2.58 23.38
C VAL A 109 -9.55 -1.37 23.20
N PHE A 110 -10.85 -1.56 23.05
CA PHE A 110 -11.80 -0.47 22.88
C PHE A 110 -11.83 0.44 24.11
N ASP A 111 -11.83 -0.14 25.29
CA ASP A 111 -11.83 0.60 26.56
C ASP A 111 -10.53 1.41 26.76
N ARG A 112 -9.35 0.86 26.41
CA ARG A 112 -8.10 1.60 26.57
C ARG A 112 -7.95 2.74 25.55
N LEU A 113 -8.39 2.53 24.31
CA LEU A 113 -8.35 3.56 23.28
C LEU A 113 -9.30 4.72 23.65
N ALA A 114 -10.58 4.42 23.74
CA ALA A 114 -11.61 5.41 24.04
C ALA A 114 -11.39 6.09 25.39
N GLY A 115 -10.99 5.31 26.42
CA GLY A 115 -10.69 5.84 27.74
C GLY A 115 -9.50 6.79 27.76
N THR A 116 -8.47 6.53 26.98
CA THR A 116 -7.29 7.43 26.90
C THR A 116 -7.63 8.72 26.18
N TRP A 117 -8.37 8.68 25.08
CA TRP A 117 -8.83 9.90 24.40
C TRP A 117 -9.73 10.72 25.32
N THR A 118 -10.67 10.08 26.03
CA THR A 118 -11.55 10.77 27.00
C THR A 118 -10.75 11.35 28.16
N TYR A 119 -9.78 10.62 28.73
CA TYR A 119 -8.92 11.09 29.81
C TYR A 119 -8.11 12.34 29.44
N TRP A 120 -7.45 12.32 28.28
CA TRP A 120 -6.71 13.48 27.81
C TRP A 120 -7.63 14.61 27.38
N GLY A 121 -8.80 14.31 26.79
CA GLY A 121 -9.83 15.30 26.48
C GLY A 121 -10.36 15.99 27.73
N TRP A 122 -10.62 15.25 28.81
CA TRP A 122 -10.99 15.79 30.09
C TRP A 122 -9.91 16.73 30.67
N LYS A 123 -8.67 16.28 30.65
CA LYS A 123 -7.54 17.10 31.15
C LYS A 123 -7.28 18.33 30.28
N GLY A 124 -7.61 18.27 29.00
CA GLY A 124 -7.50 19.36 28.03
C GLY A 124 -8.68 20.32 28.02
N GLY A 125 -9.74 20.06 28.80
CA GLY A 125 -10.92 20.93 28.88
C GLY A 125 -11.86 20.84 27.68
N TYR A 126 -11.90 19.71 26.98
CA TYR A 126 -12.75 19.52 25.79
C TYR A 126 -14.22 19.27 26.15
N PHE A 127 -14.57 18.88 27.36
CA PHE A 127 -15.91 18.53 27.77
C PHE A 127 -16.48 19.52 28.77
N ASP A 128 -17.74 19.90 28.61
CA ASP A 128 -18.45 20.82 29.48
C ASP A 128 -18.76 20.19 30.84
N SER A 129 -19.01 18.87 30.86
CA SER A 129 -19.36 18.12 32.05
C SER A 129 -18.80 16.69 32.03
N ALA A 130 -18.87 16.02 33.19
CA ALA A 130 -18.52 14.61 33.30
C ALA A 130 -19.49 13.71 32.50
N ALA A 131 -20.75 14.17 32.31
CA ALA A 131 -21.73 13.45 31.48
C ALA A 131 -21.38 13.51 30.00
N ASP A 132 -20.85 14.64 29.51
CA ASP A 132 -20.36 14.76 28.13
C ASP A 132 -19.14 13.85 27.88
N ALA A 133 -18.22 13.81 28.85
CA ALA A 133 -17.06 12.91 28.77
C ALA A 133 -17.50 11.43 28.79
N GLU A 134 -18.51 11.06 29.58
CA GLU A 134 -19.03 9.70 29.62
C GLU A 134 -19.77 9.35 28.32
N ALA A 135 -20.58 10.26 27.77
CA ALA A 135 -21.20 10.09 26.46
C ALA A 135 -20.15 9.86 25.37
N PHE A 136 -19.11 10.68 25.32
CA PHE A 136 -17.99 10.53 24.37
C PHE A 136 -17.30 9.15 24.50
N TYR A 137 -17.05 8.71 25.73
CA TYR A 137 -16.42 7.42 26.00
C TYR A 137 -17.28 6.25 25.53
N ASP A 138 -18.59 6.30 25.81
CA ASP A 138 -19.52 5.24 25.41
C ASP A 138 -19.74 5.16 23.91
N GLU A 139 -19.98 6.29 23.26
CA GLU A 139 -20.17 6.38 21.80
C GLU A 139 -18.96 5.81 21.04
N LEU A 140 -17.75 6.17 21.45
CA LEU A 140 -16.52 5.66 20.81
C LEU A 140 -16.37 4.15 20.97
N ARG A 141 -16.64 3.59 22.15
CA ARG A 141 -16.58 2.15 22.39
C ARG A 141 -17.59 1.41 21.52
N TYR A 142 -18.79 1.93 21.41
CA TYR A 142 -19.81 1.37 20.53
C TYR A 142 -19.39 1.42 19.06
N MET A 143 -18.89 2.55 18.58
CA MET A 143 -18.44 2.70 17.18
C MET A 143 -17.27 1.77 16.83
N LEU A 144 -16.34 1.55 17.76
CA LEU A 144 -15.25 0.58 17.56
C LEU A 144 -15.77 -0.86 17.50
N ALA A 145 -16.66 -1.24 18.42
CA ALA A 145 -17.23 -2.59 18.49
C ALA A 145 -18.12 -2.94 17.29
N THR A 146 -18.79 -1.94 16.71
CA THR A 146 -19.67 -2.08 15.55
C THR A 146 -18.99 -1.74 14.22
N GLN A 147 -17.66 -1.59 14.21
CA GLN A 147 -16.85 -1.36 13.00
C GLN A 147 -17.25 -0.10 12.19
N ARG A 148 -17.83 0.91 12.86
CA ARG A 148 -18.25 2.16 12.21
C ARG A 148 -17.08 3.07 11.88
N CYS A 149 -16.01 2.99 12.65
CA CYS A 149 -14.78 3.73 12.44
C CYS A 149 -13.59 3.01 13.06
N ALA A 150 -12.41 3.22 12.50
CA ALA A 150 -11.15 2.79 13.06
C ALA A 150 -10.09 3.88 12.94
N PRO A 151 -9.30 4.14 14.01
CA PRO A 151 -8.12 4.98 13.92
C PRO A 151 -6.99 4.27 13.17
N ASN A 152 -5.96 5.01 12.78
CA ASN A 152 -4.77 4.45 12.16
C ASN A 152 -4.05 3.43 13.06
N SER A 153 -3.26 2.53 12.46
CA SER A 153 -2.57 1.45 13.18
C SER A 153 -1.70 1.90 14.36
N PRO A 154 -0.93 3.03 14.30
CA PRO A 154 -0.17 3.51 15.46
C PRO A 154 -1.01 3.79 16.69
N GLN A 155 -2.27 4.24 16.54
CA GLN A 155 -3.20 4.39 17.67
C GLN A 155 -3.45 3.04 18.36
N TRP A 156 -3.73 2.00 17.58
CA TRP A 156 -3.96 0.64 18.12
C TRP A 156 -2.75 0.08 18.88
N PHE A 157 -1.53 0.38 18.39
CA PHE A 157 -0.31 -0.14 19.01
C PHE A 157 0.09 0.62 20.27
N ASN A 158 -0.05 1.95 20.28
CA ASN A 158 0.63 2.82 21.23
C ASN A 158 -0.31 3.46 22.24
N THR A 159 -1.59 3.69 21.88
CA THR A 159 -2.52 4.48 22.71
C THR A 159 -3.10 3.65 23.84
N GLY A 160 -3.06 4.21 25.03
CA GLY A 160 -3.76 3.71 26.21
C GLY A 160 -3.02 2.69 27.06
N LEU A 161 -1.86 2.22 26.65
CA LEU A 161 -1.08 1.22 27.39
C LEU A 161 -0.68 1.70 28.79
N HIS A 162 -0.26 2.96 28.90
CA HIS A 162 0.09 3.56 30.16
C HIS A 162 -1.15 3.88 31.02
N TRP A 163 -2.20 4.50 30.43
CA TRP A 163 -3.42 4.85 31.14
C TRP A 163 -4.16 3.61 31.70
N ALA A 164 -4.33 2.57 30.86
CA ALA A 164 -5.10 1.39 31.20
C ALA A 164 -4.35 0.39 32.09
N TYR A 165 -3.03 0.23 31.90
CA TYR A 165 -2.24 -0.85 32.48
C TYR A 165 -1.04 -0.38 33.29
N GLY A 166 -0.65 0.90 33.17
CA GLY A 166 0.60 1.38 33.74
C GLY A 166 1.84 0.86 33.03
N ILE A 167 1.69 0.37 31.81
CA ILE A 167 2.83 -0.04 30.97
C ILE A 167 3.63 1.20 30.59
N ASP A 168 4.93 1.13 30.81
CA ASP A 168 5.86 2.19 30.47
C ASP A 168 7.21 1.61 30.01
N GLY A 169 8.09 2.50 29.59
CA GLY A 169 9.46 2.20 29.15
C GLY A 169 10.27 3.47 28.99
N PRO A 170 11.60 3.36 28.80
CA PRO A 170 12.46 4.51 28.63
C PRO A 170 12.09 5.28 27.36
N ALA A 171 12.08 6.59 27.47
CA ALA A 171 11.86 7.49 26.34
C ALA A 171 12.88 7.27 25.23
N GLN A 172 12.43 7.40 23.98
CA GLN A 172 13.24 7.11 22.79
C GLN A 172 13.72 8.39 22.08
N GLY A 173 13.92 9.47 22.86
CA GLY A 173 14.32 10.77 22.30
C GLY A 173 13.16 11.54 21.68
N HIS A 174 11.94 11.31 22.12
CA HIS A 174 10.74 12.02 21.71
C HIS A 174 10.53 13.30 22.50
N TYR A 175 9.73 14.19 21.93
CA TYR A 175 9.36 15.48 22.47
C TYR A 175 7.84 15.65 22.46
N TYR A 176 7.30 16.44 23.36
CA TYR A 176 5.90 16.79 23.41
C TYR A 176 5.71 18.26 23.79
N PRO A 177 4.70 18.95 23.27
CA PRO A 177 4.29 20.26 23.75
C PRO A 177 3.52 20.12 25.06
N ASP A 178 3.87 20.91 26.05
CA ASP A 178 3.08 21.02 27.28
C ASP A 178 1.75 21.72 26.95
N PRO A 179 0.59 21.10 27.20
CA PRO A 179 -0.69 21.67 26.77
C PRO A 179 -1.05 22.98 27.48
N LYS A 180 -0.42 23.29 28.62
CA LYS A 180 -0.69 24.50 29.39
C LYS A 180 0.19 25.67 29.02
N THR A 181 1.44 25.40 28.71
CA THR A 181 2.44 26.45 28.41
C THR A 181 2.75 26.54 26.92
N GLY A 182 2.48 25.52 26.14
CA GLY A 182 2.89 25.40 24.73
C GLY A 182 4.38 25.10 24.55
N GLU A 183 5.16 25.04 25.62
CA GLU A 183 6.60 24.75 25.57
C GLU A 183 6.85 23.30 25.18
N VAL A 184 7.80 23.09 24.26
CA VAL A 184 8.23 21.75 23.88
C VAL A 184 9.17 21.17 24.92
N LYS A 185 8.84 19.99 25.43
CA LYS A 185 9.62 19.28 26.44
C LYS A 185 10.06 17.92 25.91
N LYS A 186 11.21 17.47 26.35
CA LYS A 186 11.67 16.10 26.10
C LYS A 186 10.84 15.11 26.91
N SER A 187 10.39 14.01 26.29
CA SER A 187 9.62 12.98 26.97
C SER A 187 10.51 12.08 27.81
N ASP A 188 10.03 11.71 28.99
CA ASP A 188 10.68 10.74 29.90
C ASP A 188 10.06 9.35 29.82
N SER A 189 8.91 9.21 29.16
CA SER A 189 8.12 7.99 29.07
C SER A 189 7.87 7.61 27.61
N ALA A 190 7.92 6.29 27.32
CA ALA A 190 7.60 5.78 25.99
C ALA A 190 6.09 5.73 25.71
N TYR A 191 5.23 5.65 26.74
CA TYR A 191 3.80 5.35 26.59
C TYR A 191 2.84 6.27 27.35
N GLU A 192 3.30 7.14 28.25
CA GLU A 192 2.41 8.12 28.90
C GLU A 192 1.76 9.02 27.85
N ARG A 193 2.60 9.53 26.94
CA ARG A 193 2.16 10.20 25.72
C ARG A 193 2.49 9.28 24.54
N PRO A 194 1.49 8.75 23.83
CA PRO A 194 1.76 7.85 22.72
C PRO A 194 2.32 8.61 21.51
N GLN A 195 2.88 7.87 20.54
CA GLN A 195 3.03 8.33 19.16
C GLN A 195 1.83 7.85 18.35
N PRO A 196 0.74 8.63 18.22
CA PRO A 196 -0.51 8.18 17.58
C PRO A 196 -0.53 8.43 16.08
N HIS A 197 0.35 9.30 15.56
CA HIS A 197 0.36 9.76 14.18
C HIS A 197 0.91 8.69 13.24
N ALA A 198 0.22 8.46 12.13
CA ALA A 198 0.67 7.52 11.10
C ALA A 198 1.58 8.18 10.06
N CYS A 199 1.34 9.46 9.77
CA CYS A 199 1.89 10.17 8.63
C CYS A 199 2.71 11.38 9.10
N PHE A 200 3.94 11.46 8.59
CA PHE A 200 4.86 12.55 8.87
C PHE A 200 5.41 13.12 7.57
N ILE A 201 5.63 14.41 7.54
CA ILE A 201 6.43 15.09 6.52
C ILE A 201 7.63 15.65 7.23
N GLN A 202 8.83 15.45 6.70
CA GLN A 202 10.06 15.92 7.32
C GLN A 202 10.89 16.74 6.34
N SER A 203 11.43 17.85 6.79
CA SER A 203 12.42 18.64 6.06
C SER A 203 13.76 17.93 6.00
N VAL A 204 14.52 18.22 4.96
CA VAL A 204 15.94 17.89 4.84
C VAL A 204 16.68 19.06 4.23
N ASP A 205 17.79 19.43 4.83
CA ASP A 205 18.66 20.48 4.32
C ASP A 205 19.91 19.88 3.68
N ASP A 206 20.54 20.64 2.78
CA ASP A 206 21.75 20.24 2.05
C ASP A 206 22.99 20.28 2.95
N ASP A 207 22.93 19.52 4.03
CA ASP A 207 23.99 19.30 5.00
C ASP A 207 24.11 17.81 5.31
N LEU A 208 25.33 17.31 5.48
CA LEU A 208 25.52 15.87 5.67
C LEU A 208 25.14 15.40 7.08
N VAL A 209 25.60 16.09 8.13
CA VAL A 209 25.60 15.54 9.51
C VAL A 209 24.94 16.41 10.56
N ASN A 210 24.80 17.72 10.29
CA ASN A 210 24.21 18.64 11.27
C ASN A 210 22.70 18.41 11.45
N SER A 211 22.13 19.01 12.49
CA SER A 211 20.70 18.95 12.74
C SER A 211 19.92 19.47 11.52
N GLY A 212 18.90 18.74 11.09
CA GLY A 212 18.14 19.02 9.87
C GLY A 212 18.77 18.44 8.59
N GLY A 213 20.00 17.97 8.64
CA GLY A 213 20.72 17.42 7.49
C GLY A 213 20.36 15.95 7.18
N ILE A 214 21.05 15.39 6.22
CA ILE A 214 20.75 14.09 5.62
C ILE A 214 20.83 12.95 6.63
N MET A 215 21.91 12.87 7.42
CA MET A 215 22.07 11.79 8.41
C MET A 215 21.13 11.94 9.60
N ASP A 216 20.82 13.16 10.00
CA ASP A 216 19.81 13.43 11.01
C ASP A 216 18.40 13.00 10.56
N LEU A 217 18.08 13.20 9.27
CA LEU A 217 16.82 12.69 8.71
C LEU A 217 16.71 11.18 8.90
N TRP A 218 17.77 10.40 8.61
CA TRP A 218 17.73 8.94 8.78
C TRP A 218 17.54 8.51 10.23
N VAL A 219 18.07 9.27 11.19
CA VAL A 219 17.83 9.03 12.63
C VAL A 219 16.37 9.31 13.00
N ARG A 220 15.82 10.42 12.51
CA ARG A 220 14.41 10.77 12.75
C ARG A 220 13.46 9.75 12.12
N GLU A 221 13.74 9.29 10.89
CA GLU A 221 13.00 8.22 10.21
C GLU A 221 13.04 6.91 11.01
N ALA A 222 14.21 6.51 11.52
CA ALA A 222 14.34 5.29 12.32
C ALA A 222 13.45 5.30 13.58
N ARG A 223 13.31 6.46 14.23
CA ARG A 223 12.38 6.64 15.36
C ARG A 223 10.93 6.45 14.94
N LEU A 224 10.53 7.01 13.79
CA LEU A 224 9.17 6.87 13.25
C LEU A 224 8.84 5.42 12.88
N PHE A 225 9.72 4.75 12.15
CA PHE A 225 9.52 3.38 11.70
C PHE A 225 9.40 2.40 12.87
N LYS A 226 10.14 2.62 13.96
CA LYS A 226 10.08 1.81 15.16
C LYS A 226 8.66 1.75 15.76
N TYR A 227 7.89 2.82 15.68
CA TYR A 227 6.52 2.93 16.21
C TYR A 227 5.44 2.70 15.15
N GLY A 228 5.82 2.30 13.95
CA GLY A 228 4.88 1.93 12.87
C GLY A 228 4.34 3.09 12.06
N SER A 229 4.95 4.27 12.15
CA SER A 229 4.60 5.45 11.36
C SER A 229 5.36 5.50 10.04
N GLY A 230 4.80 6.21 9.05
CA GLY A 230 5.41 6.48 7.75
C GLY A 230 5.85 7.94 7.63
N THR A 231 6.79 8.21 6.74
CA THR A 231 7.31 9.55 6.52
C THR A 231 7.54 9.85 5.05
N GLY A 232 7.51 11.13 4.68
CA GLY A 232 7.94 11.61 3.37
C GLY A 232 8.76 12.88 3.47
N SER A 233 9.63 13.09 2.49
CA SER A 233 10.48 14.27 2.41
C SER A 233 10.66 14.69 0.95
N ASN A 234 10.75 15.98 0.72
CA ASN A 234 11.22 16.54 -0.54
C ASN A 234 12.73 16.70 -0.49
N PHE A 235 13.43 16.04 -1.40
CA PHE A 235 14.88 16.03 -1.45
C PHE A 235 15.45 17.06 -2.44
N SER A 236 14.62 17.90 -3.02
CA SER A 236 15.03 18.85 -4.08
C SER A 236 15.98 19.95 -3.61
N LYS A 237 16.09 20.17 -2.30
CA LYS A 237 17.10 21.08 -1.75
C LYS A 237 18.53 20.52 -1.84
N LEU A 238 18.68 19.20 -1.92
CA LEU A 238 19.99 18.59 -2.01
C LEU A 238 20.62 18.91 -3.37
N ARG A 239 21.89 19.27 -3.38
CA ARG A 239 22.61 19.56 -4.63
C ARG A 239 22.74 18.32 -5.52
N GLY A 240 22.69 18.53 -6.81
CA GLY A 240 22.85 17.51 -7.83
C GLY A 240 24.27 16.99 -7.96
N ALA A 241 24.47 15.96 -8.77
CA ALA A 241 25.77 15.39 -9.08
C ALA A 241 26.68 16.44 -9.74
N ASN A 242 27.92 16.44 -9.33
CA ASN A 242 28.97 17.35 -9.83
C ASN A 242 28.83 18.81 -9.42
N GLU A 243 27.82 19.23 -8.68
CA GLU A 243 27.77 20.56 -8.10
C GLU A 243 28.92 20.78 -7.09
N PRO A 244 29.43 22.00 -6.95
CA PRO A 244 30.60 22.26 -6.11
C PRO A 244 30.31 22.08 -4.63
N LEU A 245 31.28 21.54 -3.90
CA LEU A 245 31.31 21.52 -2.45
C LEU A 245 32.13 22.71 -1.92
N SER A 246 31.78 23.21 -0.73
CA SER A 246 32.50 24.32 -0.07
C SER A 246 33.99 24.05 0.12
N GLY A 247 34.40 22.78 0.26
CA GLY A 247 35.79 22.35 0.39
C GLY A 247 36.53 22.13 -0.94
N GLY A 248 35.93 22.50 -2.09
CA GLY A 248 36.58 22.40 -3.40
C GLY A 248 36.43 21.06 -4.12
N GLY A 249 35.62 20.14 -3.57
CA GLY A 249 35.22 18.88 -4.23
C GLY A 249 33.92 19.01 -5.02
N LYS A 250 33.41 17.87 -5.52
CA LYS A 250 32.13 17.76 -6.21
C LYS A 250 31.15 16.84 -5.48
N SER A 251 29.87 17.17 -5.54
CA SER A 251 28.79 16.37 -4.98
C SER A 251 28.69 15.01 -5.71
N SER A 252 28.40 13.96 -4.96
CA SER A 252 28.04 12.65 -5.49
C SER A 252 26.59 12.59 -6.00
N GLY A 253 25.83 13.65 -5.81
CA GLY A 253 24.47 13.79 -6.26
C GLY A 253 23.41 13.19 -5.33
N LEU A 254 22.17 13.55 -5.61
CA LEU A 254 20.97 13.15 -4.87
C LEU A 254 20.86 11.62 -4.73
N MET A 255 21.08 10.89 -5.83
CA MET A 255 20.83 9.44 -5.89
C MET A 255 21.71 8.64 -4.93
N SER A 256 22.91 9.12 -4.61
CA SER A 256 23.82 8.47 -3.66
C SER A 256 23.23 8.44 -2.26
N PHE A 257 22.59 9.52 -1.83
CA PHE A 257 21.98 9.64 -0.51
C PHE A 257 20.63 8.93 -0.43
N LEU A 258 19.84 8.95 -1.51
CA LEU A 258 18.57 8.20 -1.57
C LEU A 258 18.78 6.70 -1.40
N LYS A 259 19.84 6.14 -1.99
CA LYS A 259 20.21 4.72 -1.83
C LYS A 259 20.55 4.36 -0.37
N ILE A 260 21.18 5.26 0.39
CA ILE A 260 21.43 5.06 1.84
C ILE A 260 20.11 5.00 2.60
N GLY A 261 19.23 5.99 2.38
CA GLY A 261 17.94 6.06 3.05
C GLY A 261 17.02 4.89 2.73
N ASP A 262 17.02 4.39 1.50
CA ASP A 262 16.27 3.21 1.09
C ASP A 262 16.74 1.96 1.85
N ARG A 263 18.07 1.75 1.96
CA ARG A 263 18.63 0.63 2.72
C ARG A 263 18.35 0.73 4.22
N ALA A 264 18.45 1.93 4.80
CA ALA A 264 18.11 2.16 6.20
C ALA A 264 16.63 1.81 6.47
N ALA A 265 15.71 2.23 5.61
CA ALA A 265 14.30 1.90 5.70
C ALA A 265 14.05 0.39 5.59
N GLY A 266 14.71 -0.31 4.68
CA GLY A 266 14.60 -1.76 4.50
C GLY A 266 15.06 -2.58 5.70
N ALA A 267 16.04 -2.07 6.46
CA ALA A 267 16.58 -2.75 7.64
C ALA A 267 15.68 -2.63 8.88
N ILE A 268 14.80 -1.63 8.94
CA ILE A 268 14.00 -1.32 10.13
C ILE A 268 12.62 -1.96 10.03
N LYS A 269 12.31 -2.88 10.95
CA LYS A 269 10.98 -3.47 11.13
C LYS A 269 10.34 -2.90 12.39
N SER A 270 9.08 -2.45 12.29
CA SER A 270 8.39 -1.87 13.45
C SER A 270 8.17 -2.88 14.57
N GLY A 271 8.61 -2.56 15.78
CA GLY A 271 8.23 -3.14 17.08
C GLY A 271 7.98 -4.65 17.17
N GLY A 272 8.72 -5.49 16.43
CA GLY A 272 8.47 -6.94 16.40
C GLY A 272 7.25 -7.35 15.55
N THR A 273 6.59 -6.40 14.91
CA THR A 273 5.54 -6.66 13.93
C THR A 273 6.12 -6.71 12.52
N THR A 274 5.42 -7.36 11.61
CA THR A 274 5.85 -7.56 10.22
C THR A 274 5.64 -6.33 9.32
N ARG A 275 5.32 -5.14 9.89
CA ARG A 275 5.11 -3.93 9.11
C ARG A 275 6.46 -3.36 8.64
N ARG A 276 6.64 -3.24 7.34
CA ARG A 276 7.80 -2.57 6.74
C ARG A 276 7.72 -1.06 6.94
N ALA A 277 8.87 -0.40 6.95
CA ALA A 277 8.98 1.05 6.88
C ALA A 277 8.25 1.58 5.63
N ALA A 278 7.54 2.69 5.77
CA ALA A 278 6.87 3.36 4.67
C ALA A 278 7.51 4.74 4.47
N LYS A 279 8.03 4.98 3.27
CA LYS A 279 8.78 6.19 2.93
C LYS A 279 8.30 6.76 1.59
N MET A 280 8.17 8.09 1.51
CA MET A 280 8.00 8.85 0.27
C MET A 280 9.27 9.65 -0.01
N VAL A 281 9.74 9.57 -1.24
CA VAL A 281 10.77 10.44 -1.79
C VAL A 281 10.13 11.32 -2.85
N THR A 282 10.13 12.63 -2.61
CA THR A 282 9.63 13.62 -3.55
C THR A 282 10.79 14.42 -4.13
N VAL A 283 10.78 14.66 -5.45
CA VAL A 283 11.78 15.48 -6.15
C VAL A 283 11.06 16.41 -7.12
N ASP A 284 11.46 17.68 -7.13
CA ASP A 284 10.90 18.67 -8.04
C ASP A 284 11.43 18.45 -9.47
N VAL A 285 10.59 18.70 -10.44
CA VAL A 285 10.85 18.39 -11.86
C VAL A 285 12.01 19.18 -12.48
N ASP A 286 12.47 20.24 -11.81
CA ASP A 286 13.62 21.07 -12.22
C ASP A 286 14.95 20.67 -11.58
N HIS A 287 14.98 19.56 -10.81
CA HIS A 287 16.19 19.11 -10.12
C HIS A 287 17.25 18.60 -11.14
N PRO A 288 18.56 18.91 -10.96
CA PRO A 288 19.60 18.46 -11.91
C PRO A 288 19.65 16.95 -12.13
N ASP A 289 19.37 16.15 -11.10
CA ASP A 289 19.42 14.67 -11.15
C ASP A 289 18.05 14.04 -11.47
N ILE A 290 17.08 14.81 -11.98
CA ILE A 290 15.70 14.33 -12.17
C ILE A 290 15.61 13.15 -13.14
N GLU A 291 16.40 13.14 -14.22
CA GLU A 291 16.37 12.06 -15.20
C GLU A 291 16.83 10.71 -14.61
N GLU A 292 17.86 10.73 -13.73
CA GLU A 292 18.31 9.53 -13.02
C GLU A 292 17.26 9.09 -11.99
N PHE A 293 16.64 10.03 -11.28
CA PHE A 293 15.58 9.75 -10.32
C PHE A 293 14.37 9.10 -10.99
N VAL A 294 13.90 9.63 -12.11
CA VAL A 294 12.78 9.09 -12.90
C VAL A 294 13.04 7.64 -13.28
N SER A 295 14.25 7.33 -13.76
CA SER A 295 14.62 6.02 -14.29
C SER A 295 15.02 5.02 -13.19
N TRP A 296 15.17 5.44 -11.95
CA TRP A 296 15.79 4.65 -10.88
C TRP A 296 15.17 3.27 -10.72
N LYS A 297 13.86 3.18 -10.49
CA LYS A 297 13.20 1.88 -10.25
C LYS A 297 13.18 0.98 -11.49
N VAL A 298 13.07 1.56 -12.69
CA VAL A 298 13.15 0.79 -13.94
C VAL A 298 14.50 0.08 -14.05
N VAL A 299 15.60 0.79 -13.76
CA VAL A 299 16.95 0.23 -13.78
C VAL A 299 17.12 -0.86 -12.71
N GLU A 300 16.56 -0.67 -11.52
CA GLU A 300 16.67 -1.66 -10.45
C GLU A 300 15.84 -2.93 -10.76
N GLU A 301 14.65 -2.82 -11.35
CA GLU A 301 13.87 -3.98 -11.83
C GLU A 301 14.62 -4.75 -12.94
N GLN A 302 15.26 -4.04 -13.86
CA GLN A 302 16.10 -4.68 -14.87
C GLN A 302 17.27 -5.48 -14.26
N LYS A 303 17.87 -4.97 -13.15
CA LYS A 303 18.90 -5.70 -12.41
C LYS A 303 18.32 -6.98 -11.77
N VAL A 304 17.13 -6.95 -11.21
CA VAL A 304 16.47 -8.16 -10.68
C VAL A 304 16.29 -9.20 -11.77
N ALA A 305 15.76 -8.81 -12.93
CA ALA A 305 15.59 -9.73 -14.07
C ALA A 305 16.94 -10.35 -14.50
N ALA A 306 18.01 -9.52 -14.58
CA ALA A 306 19.34 -10.00 -14.91
C ALA A 306 19.91 -10.96 -13.86
N LEU A 307 19.72 -10.68 -12.56
CA LEU A 307 20.16 -11.56 -11.48
C LEU A 307 19.44 -12.92 -11.51
N VAL A 308 18.12 -12.92 -11.72
CA VAL A 308 17.33 -14.15 -11.82
C VAL A 308 17.79 -15.01 -12.99
N ALA A 309 17.85 -14.45 -14.21
CA ALA A 309 18.29 -15.14 -15.39
C ALA A 309 19.76 -15.61 -15.28
N GLY A 310 20.65 -14.70 -14.85
CA GLY A 310 22.07 -14.97 -14.70
C GLY A 310 22.37 -16.07 -13.70
N SER A 311 21.72 -16.09 -12.53
CA SER A 311 21.92 -17.11 -11.49
C SER A 311 21.52 -18.53 -11.97
N LYS A 312 20.42 -18.63 -12.70
CA LYS A 312 19.96 -19.91 -13.29
C LYS A 312 20.94 -20.42 -14.35
N LEU A 313 21.41 -19.52 -15.24
CA LEU A 313 22.41 -19.86 -16.25
C LEU A 313 23.74 -20.27 -15.61
N LEU A 314 24.22 -19.53 -14.61
CA LEU A 314 25.43 -19.87 -13.86
C LEU A 314 25.31 -21.27 -13.25
N ASN A 315 24.24 -21.51 -12.50
CA ASN A 315 24.03 -22.81 -11.84
C ASN A 315 24.06 -23.96 -12.86
N ARG A 316 23.28 -23.85 -13.93
CA ARG A 316 23.19 -24.87 -14.97
C ARG A 316 24.54 -25.15 -15.62
N HIS A 317 25.10 -24.13 -16.27
CA HIS A 317 26.28 -24.36 -17.13
C HIS A 317 27.58 -24.62 -16.36
N LEU A 318 27.73 -24.07 -15.13
CA LEU A 318 28.91 -24.40 -14.33
C LEU A 318 28.83 -25.83 -13.78
N ASN A 319 27.64 -26.31 -13.39
CA ASN A 319 27.46 -27.72 -13.02
C ASN A 319 27.57 -28.66 -14.23
N ASP A 320 27.16 -28.26 -15.44
CA ASP A 320 27.37 -29.02 -16.66
C ASP A 320 28.90 -29.18 -16.96
N ILE A 321 29.67 -28.12 -16.80
CA ILE A 321 31.16 -28.15 -16.95
C ILE A 321 31.75 -29.07 -15.89
N LEU A 322 31.33 -28.94 -14.63
CA LEU A 322 31.83 -29.79 -13.55
C LEU A 322 31.51 -31.27 -13.82
N GLY A 323 30.27 -31.56 -14.22
CA GLY A 323 29.80 -32.88 -14.57
C GLY A 323 30.60 -33.48 -15.74
N ALA A 324 30.88 -32.65 -16.75
CA ALA A 324 31.68 -33.05 -17.91
C ALA A 324 33.13 -33.43 -17.56
N CYS A 325 33.73 -32.82 -16.53
CA CYS A 325 35.03 -33.17 -16.00
C CYS A 325 35.05 -34.57 -15.33
N HIS A 326 33.93 -35.07 -14.88
CA HIS A 326 33.78 -36.34 -14.18
C HIS A 326 33.10 -37.47 -15.00
N LYS A 327 32.45 -37.12 -16.12
CA LYS A 327 31.83 -38.05 -17.06
C LYS A 327 32.75 -38.28 -18.23
N GLY A 328 32.86 -39.50 -18.72
CA GLY A 328 33.51 -39.76 -20.02
C GLY A 328 34.65 -40.74 -20.03
N GLY A 329 34.94 -41.44 -18.92
CA GLY A 329 35.89 -42.54 -18.88
C GLY A 329 37.35 -42.14 -19.14
N LEU A 330 37.65 -40.86 -19.01
CA LEU A 330 39.02 -40.33 -19.07
C LEU A 330 39.64 -40.32 -17.66
N ASP A 331 40.89 -40.66 -17.54
CA ASP A 331 41.66 -40.68 -16.28
C ASP A 331 42.70 -39.54 -16.24
N GLY A 332 43.07 -39.16 -15.02
CA GLY A 332 44.12 -38.16 -14.75
C GLY A 332 43.76 -36.76 -15.25
N GLU A 333 44.76 -36.04 -15.78
CA GLU A 333 44.61 -34.64 -16.20
C GLU A 333 43.80 -34.48 -17.50
N ALA A 334 43.73 -35.53 -18.33
CA ALA A 334 43.02 -35.50 -19.61
C ALA A 334 41.54 -35.12 -19.47
N ARG A 335 40.89 -35.49 -18.34
CA ARG A 335 39.50 -35.15 -18.08
C ARG A 335 39.23 -33.64 -17.87
N PHE A 336 40.29 -32.86 -17.58
CA PHE A 336 40.20 -31.42 -17.35
C PHE A 336 40.71 -30.59 -18.54
N ASP A 337 41.20 -31.27 -19.58
CA ASP A 337 41.67 -30.62 -20.82
C ASP A 337 40.57 -30.65 -21.88
N PRO A 338 40.01 -29.49 -22.31
CA PRO A 338 38.99 -29.44 -23.32
C PRO A 338 39.47 -29.87 -24.71
N GLN A 339 40.78 -30.09 -24.93
CA GLN A 339 41.33 -30.68 -26.17
C GLN A 339 41.18 -32.20 -26.18
N GLU A 340 41.28 -32.84 -25.02
CA GLU A 340 41.16 -34.29 -24.85
C GLU A 340 39.76 -34.71 -24.42
N ASN A 341 39.05 -33.89 -23.64
CA ASN A 341 37.67 -34.11 -23.17
C ASN A 341 36.63 -33.38 -24.04
N SER A 342 36.03 -34.15 -24.96
CA SER A 342 35.05 -33.59 -25.89
C SER A 342 33.76 -33.09 -25.23
N GLU A 343 33.33 -33.71 -24.11
CA GLU A 343 32.14 -33.29 -23.37
C GLU A 343 32.43 -31.98 -22.63
N LEU A 344 33.62 -31.85 -22.01
CA LEU A 344 34.04 -30.58 -21.40
C LEU A 344 34.11 -29.46 -22.46
N LYS A 345 34.62 -29.75 -23.65
CA LYS A 345 34.66 -28.80 -24.75
C LYS A 345 33.27 -28.32 -25.17
N LYS A 346 32.28 -29.25 -25.24
CA LYS A 346 30.88 -28.88 -25.53
C LYS A 346 30.29 -28.00 -24.43
N ALA A 347 30.48 -28.38 -23.15
CA ALA A 347 29.96 -27.65 -22.01
C ALA A 347 30.56 -26.22 -21.94
N ILE A 348 31.88 -26.08 -22.15
CA ILE A 348 32.53 -24.76 -22.22
C ILE A 348 31.97 -23.93 -23.39
N LYS A 349 31.78 -24.54 -24.57
CA LYS A 349 31.22 -23.82 -25.71
C LYS A 349 29.78 -23.35 -25.43
N ALA A 350 28.96 -24.16 -24.76
CA ALA A 350 27.61 -23.81 -24.36
C ALA A 350 27.62 -22.65 -23.34
N ALA A 351 28.48 -22.72 -22.32
CA ALA A 351 28.63 -21.64 -21.32
C ALA A 351 29.07 -20.30 -21.95
N ARG A 352 30.00 -20.35 -22.90
CA ARG A 352 30.46 -19.17 -23.65
C ARG A 352 29.38 -18.59 -24.56
N LYS A 353 28.51 -19.42 -25.12
CA LYS A 353 27.37 -18.97 -25.94
C LYS A 353 26.39 -18.10 -25.15
N VAL A 354 26.19 -18.39 -23.87
CA VAL A 354 25.38 -17.60 -22.96
C VAL A 354 26.18 -16.54 -22.19
N LEU A 355 27.37 -16.23 -22.64
CA LEU A 355 28.25 -15.16 -22.13
C LEU A 355 28.68 -15.33 -20.66
N LEU A 356 28.80 -16.57 -20.18
CA LEU A 356 29.38 -16.79 -18.85
C LEU A 356 30.85 -16.27 -18.79
N PRO A 357 31.22 -15.60 -17.68
CA PRO A 357 32.57 -15.09 -17.51
C PRO A 357 33.61 -16.21 -17.58
N GLU A 358 34.67 -16.01 -18.36
CA GLU A 358 35.74 -17.02 -18.55
C GLU A 358 36.37 -17.44 -17.22
N ASN A 359 36.52 -16.48 -16.26
CA ASN A 359 37.07 -16.77 -14.94
C ASN A 359 36.23 -17.78 -14.18
N ALA A 360 34.87 -17.70 -14.29
CA ALA A 360 33.97 -18.65 -13.63
C ALA A 360 34.12 -20.06 -14.25
N ILE A 361 34.26 -20.15 -15.59
CA ILE A 361 34.48 -21.40 -16.28
C ILE A 361 35.78 -22.04 -15.81
N GLN A 362 36.89 -21.29 -15.82
CA GLN A 362 38.19 -21.78 -15.40
C GLN A 362 38.23 -22.16 -13.93
N GLN A 363 37.60 -21.39 -13.05
CA GLN A 363 37.48 -21.67 -11.65
C GLN A 363 36.69 -22.98 -11.39
N THR A 364 35.66 -23.25 -12.18
CA THR A 364 34.88 -24.49 -12.09
C THR A 364 35.72 -25.72 -12.47
N ILE A 365 36.56 -25.62 -13.50
CA ILE A 365 37.50 -26.70 -13.86
C ILE A 365 38.50 -26.92 -12.70
N GLN A 366 38.93 -25.87 -12.02
CA GLN A 366 39.83 -26.01 -10.85
C GLN A 366 39.11 -26.64 -9.65
N PHE A 367 37.81 -26.38 -9.45
CA PHE A 367 37.02 -27.11 -8.45
C PHE A 367 36.91 -28.60 -8.80
N ALA A 368 36.68 -28.93 -10.08
CA ALA A 368 36.69 -30.32 -10.53
C ALA A 368 38.03 -31.03 -10.26
N ARG A 369 39.16 -30.35 -10.45
CA ARG A 369 40.50 -30.88 -10.14
C ARG A 369 40.67 -31.16 -8.64
N GLN A 370 39.98 -30.40 -7.77
CA GLN A 370 39.99 -30.60 -6.33
C GLN A 370 39.02 -31.67 -5.86
N GLY A 371 38.29 -32.32 -6.77
CA GLY A 371 37.34 -33.41 -6.46
C GLY A 371 35.92 -32.98 -6.25
N TYR A 372 35.55 -31.69 -6.44
CA TYR A 372 34.17 -31.27 -6.39
C TYR A 372 33.37 -31.86 -7.54
N THR A 373 32.20 -32.45 -7.25
CA THR A 373 31.30 -33.05 -8.23
C THR A 373 30.03 -32.21 -8.46
N ARG A 374 29.76 -31.25 -7.59
CA ARG A 374 28.64 -30.32 -7.65
C ARG A 374 28.99 -29.00 -7.00
N LEU A 375 28.53 -27.91 -7.58
CA LEU A 375 28.58 -26.57 -7.00
C LEU A 375 27.17 -26.15 -6.55
N GLU A 376 27.04 -25.73 -5.31
CA GLU A 376 25.82 -25.08 -4.83
C GLU A 376 25.89 -23.59 -5.17
N ILE A 377 25.27 -23.22 -6.26
CA ILE A 377 25.17 -21.85 -6.73
C ILE A 377 23.76 -21.37 -6.42
N PRO A 378 23.60 -20.36 -5.56
CA PRO A 378 22.27 -19.80 -5.26
C PRO A 378 21.58 -19.33 -6.53
N THR A 379 20.31 -19.67 -6.68
CA THR A 379 19.44 -19.15 -7.74
C THR A 379 18.45 -18.18 -7.15
N TYR A 380 18.21 -17.08 -7.87
CA TYR A 380 17.25 -16.06 -7.47
C TYR A 380 15.89 -16.28 -8.14
N THR A 381 14.85 -15.78 -7.49
CA THR A 381 13.47 -15.77 -8.00
C THR A 381 12.98 -14.33 -8.14
N THR A 382 11.84 -14.15 -8.82
CA THR A 382 11.19 -12.84 -8.95
C THR A 382 10.25 -12.52 -7.78
N ASP A 383 10.18 -13.37 -6.75
CA ASP A 383 9.35 -13.11 -5.58
C ASP A 383 9.81 -11.85 -4.85
N TRP A 384 8.86 -11.05 -4.40
CA TRP A 384 9.11 -9.73 -3.80
C TRP A 384 9.96 -9.75 -2.52
N ASP A 385 10.05 -10.89 -1.84
CA ASP A 385 10.86 -11.14 -0.65
C ASP A 385 12.14 -11.96 -0.93
N SER A 386 12.42 -12.22 -2.21
CA SER A 386 13.62 -12.95 -2.65
C SER A 386 14.90 -12.13 -2.42
N ASP A 387 16.02 -12.86 -2.31
CA ASP A 387 17.34 -12.25 -2.19
C ASP A 387 17.70 -11.33 -3.36
N ALA A 388 17.13 -11.54 -4.57
CA ALA A 388 17.32 -10.63 -5.70
C ALA A 388 16.86 -9.21 -5.37
N TYR A 389 15.65 -9.04 -4.79
CA TYR A 389 15.14 -7.74 -4.37
C TYR A 389 15.91 -7.14 -3.19
N LEU A 390 16.51 -7.97 -2.35
CA LEU A 390 17.38 -7.49 -1.26
C LEU A 390 18.71 -6.91 -1.77
N THR A 391 19.14 -7.23 -2.99
CA THR A 391 20.40 -6.72 -3.58
C THR A 391 20.25 -5.38 -4.28
N VAL A 392 19.04 -5.00 -4.72
CA VAL A 392 18.76 -3.75 -5.44
C VAL A 392 18.26 -2.65 -4.52
N ALA A 393 18.33 -1.39 -4.94
CA ALA A 393 17.87 -0.22 -4.17
C ALA A 393 16.47 0.24 -4.63
N GLY A 394 15.89 1.22 -3.93
CA GLY A 394 14.61 1.83 -4.31
C GLY A 394 13.37 0.99 -4.03
N GLN A 395 13.50 -0.12 -3.27
CA GLN A 395 12.40 -1.04 -2.99
C GLN A 395 11.59 -0.66 -1.73
N ASN A 396 12.09 0.27 -0.92
CA ASN A 396 11.52 0.62 0.38
C ASN A 396 10.92 2.04 0.40
N SER A 397 10.87 2.70 -0.76
CA SER A 397 10.28 4.03 -0.92
C SER A 397 9.27 4.07 -2.06
N ASN A 398 8.22 4.87 -1.90
CA ASN A 398 7.41 5.38 -2.99
C ASN A 398 8.08 6.64 -3.53
N ASN A 399 8.14 6.80 -4.84
CA ASN A 399 8.78 7.94 -5.47
C ASN A 399 7.74 8.80 -6.18
N SER A 400 7.82 10.12 -6.01
CA SER A 400 6.94 11.07 -6.70
C SER A 400 7.73 12.25 -7.25
N ILE A 401 7.28 12.74 -8.38
CA ILE A 401 7.79 13.98 -8.97
C ILE A 401 6.80 15.09 -8.72
N ARG A 402 7.31 16.24 -8.32
CA ARG A 402 6.52 17.43 -8.15
C ARG A 402 6.56 18.29 -9.41
N VAL A 403 5.41 18.52 -10.02
CA VAL A 403 5.28 19.27 -11.28
C VAL A 403 4.46 20.53 -11.08
N SER A 404 4.90 21.65 -11.66
CA SER A 404 4.15 22.90 -11.69
C SER A 404 3.25 22.98 -12.92
N ASN A 405 2.25 23.89 -12.90
CA ASN A 405 1.46 24.19 -14.09
C ASN A 405 2.35 24.67 -15.24
N GLU A 406 3.36 25.50 -14.96
CA GLU A 406 4.30 25.96 -15.97
C GLU A 406 4.98 24.81 -16.70
N PHE A 407 5.47 23.79 -15.98
CA PHE A 407 6.07 22.60 -16.60
C PHE A 407 5.06 21.90 -17.54
N LEU A 408 3.83 21.67 -17.06
CA LEU A 408 2.79 20.98 -17.85
C LEU A 408 2.34 21.78 -19.07
N GLU A 409 2.30 23.11 -18.96
CA GLU A 409 2.09 24.00 -20.10
C GLU A 409 3.22 23.89 -21.11
N ARG A 410 4.51 23.84 -20.66
CA ARG A 410 5.67 23.59 -21.53
C ARG A 410 5.64 22.20 -22.19
N VAL A 411 5.11 21.21 -21.51
CA VAL A 411 4.86 19.88 -22.12
C VAL A 411 3.89 20.00 -23.28
N ASN A 412 2.81 20.78 -23.13
CA ASN A 412 1.78 20.95 -24.15
C ASN A 412 2.25 21.80 -25.35
N ASP A 413 2.99 22.87 -25.12
CA ASP A 413 3.48 23.78 -26.17
C ASP A 413 4.83 23.35 -26.79
N GLY A 414 5.43 22.25 -26.28
CA GLY A 414 6.73 21.74 -26.74
C GLY A 414 7.91 22.62 -26.34
N GLY A 415 7.75 23.42 -25.28
CA GLY A 415 8.74 24.37 -24.80
C GLY A 415 9.96 23.74 -24.14
N ALA A 416 10.98 24.56 -23.92
CA ALA A 416 12.17 24.20 -23.18
C ALA A 416 11.90 24.19 -21.68
N TRP A 417 12.65 23.36 -20.95
CA TRP A 417 12.64 23.24 -19.51
C TRP A 417 14.06 23.21 -18.96
N ASP A 418 14.34 24.07 -17.99
CA ASP A 418 15.65 24.19 -17.37
C ASP A 418 15.73 23.37 -16.09
N LEU A 419 16.76 22.53 -15.98
CA LEU A 419 17.16 21.92 -14.72
C LEU A 419 18.11 22.88 -14.00
N THR A 420 17.80 23.22 -12.74
CA THR A 420 18.49 24.27 -12.00
C THR A 420 19.41 23.71 -10.90
N THR A 421 20.63 24.21 -10.82
CA THR A 421 21.56 23.87 -9.75
C THR A 421 21.05 24.41 -8.41
N ARG A 422 21.35 23.71 -7.32
CA ARG A 422 20.91 24.06 -5.96
C ARG A 422 21.91 24.93 -5.20
N THR A 423 23.10 25.10 -5.76
CA THR A 423 24.16 25.92 -5.12
C THR A 423 24.17 27.38 -5.54
N ASN A 424 23.62 27.71 -6.71
CA ASN A 424 23.68 29.07 -7.26
C ASN A 424 22.51 29.44 -8.19
N ASP A 425 21.47 28.61 -8.22
CA ASP A 425 20.27 28.77 -9.09
C ASP A 425 20.62 28.91 -10.59
N GLY A 426 21.78 28.39 -11.00
CA GLY A 426 22.20 28.37 -12.41
C GLY A 426 21.51 27.25 -13.18
N VAL A 427 21.47 27.38 -14.52
CA VAL A 427 20.98 26.31 -15.38
C VAL A 427 22.03 25.20 -15.51
N ALA A 428 21.72 24.00 -15.00
CA ALA A 428 22.58 22.83 -15.15
C ALA A 428 22.45 22.20 -16.54
N LYS A 429 21.21 22.12 -17.04
CA LYS A 429 20.87 21.53 -18.33
C LYS A 429 19.52 22.09 -18.78
N THR A 430 19.38 22.36 -20.08
CA THR A 430 18.10 22.65 -20.72
C THR A 430 17.68 21.46 -21.58
N LEU A 431 16.43 21.04 -21.46
CA LEU A 431 15.85 19.96 -22.26
C LEU A 431 14.46 20.34 -22.73
N LYS A 432 13.82 19.57 -23.60
CA LYS A 432 12.43 19.76 -23.95
C LYS A 432 11.54 19.18 -22.83
N ALA A 433 10.58 19.95 -22.38
CA ALA A 433 9.63 19.50 -21.35
C ALA A 433 8.92 18.20 -21.76
N ARG A 434 8.58 18.06 -23.05
CA ARG A 434 7.95 16.86 -23.61
C ARG A 434 8.85 15.62 -23.46
N ASP A 435 10.15 15.74 -23.71
CA ASP A 435 11.08 14.60 -23.62
C ASP A 435 11.19 14.08 -22.18
N LEU A 436 11.19 14.99 -21.19
CA LEU A 436 11.16 14.61 -19.77
C LEU A 436 9.81 13.98 -19.38
N TRP A 437 8.70 14.52 -19.90
CA TRP A 437 7.38 13.95 -19.68
C TRP A 437 7.23 12.53 -20.24
N ASP A 438 7.77 12.30 -21.42
CA ASP A 438 7.79 10.98 -22.05
C ASP A 438 8.64 9.99 -21.24
N GLN A 439 9.74 10.47 -20.62
CA GLN A 439 10.55 9.69 -19.68
C GLN A 439 9.75 9.31 -18.42
N ILE A 440 9.05 10.28 -17.82
CA ILE A 440 8.18 10.05 -16.64
C ILE A 440 7.11 9.01 -16.97
N SER A 441 6.40 9.19 -18.10
CA SER A 441 5.35 8.29 -18.55
C SER A 441 5.86 6.87 -18.81
N ARG A 442 7.04 6.75 -19.43
CA ARG A 442 7.70 5.46 -19.66
C ARG A 442 8.13 4.77 -18.37
N ALA A 443 8.64 5.52 -17.40
CA ALA A 443 9.03 4.97 -16.11
C ALA A 443 7.82 4.46 -15.33
N ALA A 444 6.74 5.24 -15.28
CA ALA A 444 5.47 4.84 -14.67
C ALA A 444 4.88 3.59 -15.35
N TRP A 445 4.90 3.52 -16.67
CA TRP A 445 4.48 2.36 -17.45
C TRP A 445 5.29 1.10 -17.11
N ALA A 446 6.62 1.24 -16.95
CA ALA A 446 7.54 0.12 -16.77
C ALA A 446 7.64 -0.37 -15.32
N SER A 447 7.44 0.50 -14.32
CA SER A 447 7.70 0.18 -12.91
C SER A 447 6.64 0.67 -11.91
N ALA A 448 5.55 1.28 -12.40
CA ALA A 448 4.52 1.95 -11.59
C ALA A 448 5.05 3.13 -10.73
N ASP A 449 6.24 3.60 -11.00
CA ASP A 449 6.89 4.76 -10.38
C ASP A 449 7.60 5.59 -11.46
N PRO A 450 7.70 6.91 -11.28
CA PRO A 450 7.22 7.71 -10.16
C PRO A 450 5.74 8.08 -10.27
N GLY A 451 5.10 8.37 -9.12
CA GLY A 451 3.84 9.12 -9.08
C GLY A 451 4.06 10.60 -9.38
N VAL A 452 2.98 11.33 -9.62
CA VAL A 452 3.00 12.77 -9.89
C VAL A 452 2.24 13.52 -8.80
N GLN A 453 2.80 14.63 -8.33
CA GLN A 453 2.18 15.58 -7.41
C GLN A 453 2.10 16.95 -8.09
N TYR A 454 0.90 17.53 -8.16
CA TYR A 454 0.63 18.79 -8.89
C TYR A 454 0.86 19.98 -7.96
N ASP A 455 2.08 20.51 -7.95
CA ASP A 455 2.57 21.52 -7.01
C ASP A 455 1.69 22.77 -6.93
N THR A 456 1.29 23.29 -8.08
CA THR A 456 0.46 24.51 -8.15
C THR A 456 -0.90 24.25 -7.52
N THR A 457 -1.59 23.18 -7.90
CA THR A 457 -2.90 22.81 -7.35
C THR A 457 -2.83 22.59 -5.84
N ILE A 458 -1.79 21.88 -5.34
CA ILE A 458 -1.59 21.64 -3.92
C ILE A 458 -1.48 22.95 -3.14
N ASN A 459 -0.66 23.89 -3.63
CA ASN A 459 -0.40 25.14 -2.93
C ASN A 459 -1.52 26.19 -3.10
N GLU A 460 -2.33 26.12 -4.15
CA GLU A 460 -3.53 26.95 -4.30
C GLU A 460 -4.64 26.57 -3.29
N TRP A 461 -4.71 25.30 -2.88
CA TRP A 461 -5.62 24.81 -1.85
C TRP A 461 -4.99 24.82 -0.43
N HIS A 462 -3.81 25.42 -0.28
CA HIS A 462 -3.13 25.47 1.01
C HIS A 462 -3.77 26.50 1.95
N THR A 463 -4.10 26.07 3.17
CA THR A 463 -4.74 26.90 4.20
C THR A 463 -3.77 27.82 4.95
N CYS A 464 -2.46 27.56 4.89
CA CYS A 464 -1.43 28.27 5.63
C CYS A 464 -0.23 28.71 4.78
N PRO A 465 -0.42 29.36 3.60
CA PRO A 465 0.68 29.68 2.68
C PRO A 465 1.63 30.76 3.23
N VAL A 466 1.17 31.62 4.13
CA VAL A 466 2.04 32.63 4.80
C VAL A 466 3.09 31.96 5.69
N SER A 467 2.79 30.78 6.20
CA SER A 467 3.72 30.00 7.04
C SER A 467 4.74 29.19 6.26
N GLY A 468 4.54 28.98 4.96
CA GLY A 468 5.43 28.25 4.07
C GLY A 468 4.69 27.50 2.97
N ARG A 469 5.42 26.88 2.06
CA ARG A 469 4.87 26.04 0.99
C ARG A 469 4.73 24.60 1.43
N ILE A 470 3.78 23.90 0.83
CA ILE A 470 3.70 22.44 0.89
C ILE A 470 4.69 21.90 -0.14
N ASN A 471 5.73 21.19 0.33
CA ASN A 471 6.79 20.66 -0.53
C ASN A 471 6.74 19.15 -0.73
N ALA A 472 6.12 18.42 0.19
CA ALA A 472 6.14 16.97 0.23
C ALA A 472 4.79 16.39 0.67
N SER A 473 4.71 15.08 0.65
CA SER A 473 3.59 14.31 1.19
C SER A 473 4.10 13.16 2.06
N ASN A 474 3.18 12.52 2.80
CA ASN A 474 3.42 11.22 3.42
C ASN A 474 3.57 10.09 2.36
N PRO A 475 3.88 8.83 2.75
CA PRO A 475 4.14 7.74 1.81
C PRO A 475 3.04 7.42 0.80
N CYS A 476 1.80 7.66 1.15
CA CYS A 476 0.64 7.33 0.29
C CYS A 476 0.02 8.56 -0.38
N SER A 477 0.63 9.73 -0.25
CA SER A 477 0.25 11.01 -0.87
C SER A 477 -1.11 11.59 -0.45
N GLU A 478 -1.73 11.10 0.64
CA GLU A 478 -2.97 11.69 1.16
C GLU A 478 -2.75 12.86 2.11
N TYR A 479 -1.65 12.88 2.86
CA TYR A 479 -1.30 13.98 3.74
C TYR A 479 -0.30 14.91 3.08
N MET A 480 -0.72 16.15 2.85
CA MET A 480 0.07 17.22 2.24
C MET A 480 -0.08 18.49 3.07
N PHE A 481 0.98 18.87 3.75
CA PHE A 481 1.05 20.06 4.57
C PHE A 481 2.50 20.53 4.69
N LEU A 482 2.78 21.48 5.60
CA LEU A 482 4.12 22.01 5.84
C LEU A 482 5.10 20.91 6.28
N ASP A 483 6.36 21.08 5.93
CA ASP A 483 7.44 20.22 6.41
C ASP A 483 7.50 20.23 7.95
N ASP A 484 7.98 19.15 8.54
CA ASP A 484 8.09 18.93 9.97
C ASP A 484 6.73 18.95 10.70
N THR A 485 5.72 18.40 10.07
CA THR A 485 4.38 18.23 10.64
C THR A 485 3.93 16.76 10.57
N ALA A 486 2.94 16.43 11.38
CA ALA A 486 2.39 15.09 11.47
C ALA A 486 0.86 15.11 11.39
N CYS A 487 0.29 14.05 10.84
CA CYS A 487 -1.14 13.83 10.76
C CYS A 487 -1.52 12.51 11.42
N ASN A 488 -2.52 12.52 12.26
CA ASN A 488 -3.15 11.29 12.71
C ASN A 488 -4.46 11.05 11.95
N LEU A 489 -4.80 9.78 11.73
CA LEU A 489 -5.84 9.38 10.80
C LEU A 489 -6.91 8.55 11.49
N ALA A 490 -8.13 8.65 10.97
CA ALA A 490 -9.22 7.70 11.19
C ALA A 490 -10.06 7.58 9.92
N SER A 491 -10.78 6.47 9.77
CA SER A 491 -11.66 6.26 8.62
C SER A 491 -13.00 5.71 9.05
N LEU A 492 -14.08 6.33 8.56
CA LEU A 492 -15.46 5.92 8.74
C LEU A 492 -15.80 4.81 7.72
N ASN A 493 -16.44 3.75 8.15
CA ASN A 493 -16.88 2.66 7.28
C ASN A 493 -18.26 2.95 6.72
N LEU A 494 -18.32 3.40 5.46
CA LEU A 494 -19.54 3.91 4.81
C LEU A 494 -20.73 2.94 4.82
N ILE A 495 -20.46 1.62 4.65
CA ILE A 495 -21.52 0.61 4.61
C ILE A 495 -22.33 0.54 5.90
N THR A 496 -21.76 0.97 7.04
CA THR A 496 -22.44 0.96 8.35
C THR A 496 -23.45 2.08 8.52
N PHE A 497 -23.48 3.02 7.59
CA PHE A 497 -24.44 4.13 7.51
C PHE A 497 -25.46 3.94 6.37
N LEU A 498 -25.36 2.84 5.62
CA LEU A 498 -26.34 2.47 4.61
C LEU A 498 -27.46 1.64 5.23
N ASN A 499 -28.65 2.19 5.33
CA ASN A 499 -29.83 1.54 5.86
C ASN A 499 -30.31 0.37 4.96
N GLN A 500 -31.22 -0.44 5.47
CA GLN A 500 -31.76 -1.58 4.72
C GLN A 500 -32.62 -1.16 3.53
N ASP A 501 -33.29 -0.01 3.63
CA ASP A 501 -34.10 0.58 2.56
C ASP A 501 -33.28 1.29 1.49
N GLY A 502 -31.95 1.32 1.65
CA GLY A 502 -31.02 1.96 0.74
C GLY A 502 -30.84 3.47 0.98
N SER A 503 -31.47 4.05 2.00
CA SER A 503 -31.16 5.42 2.44
C SER A 503 -29.80 5.50 3.16
N PHE A 504 -29.19 6.67 3.17
CA PHE A 504 -27.97 6.93 3.94
C PHE A 504 -28.33 7.61 5.27
N ASP A 505 -27.77 7.15 6.35
CA ASP A 505 -27.99 7.70 7.69
C ASP A 505 -27.09 8.95 7.89
N THR A 506 -27.54 10.05 7.30
CA THR A 506 -26.83 11.33 7.25
C THR A 506 -26.56 11.88 8.65
N GLU A 507 -27.53 11.78 9.58
CA GLU A 507 -27.37 12.29 10.94
C GLU A 507 -26.32 11.51 11.74
N ARG A 508 -26.36 10.17 11.71
CA ARG A 508 -25.38 9.35 12.42
C ARG A 508 -24.00 9.43 11.79
N PHE A 509 -23.92 9.63 10.46
CA PHE A 509 -22.65 9.88 9.81
C PHE A 509 -22.04 11.21 10.25
N ALA A 510 -22.82 12.29 10.28
CA ALA A 510 -22.40 13.61 10.78
C ALA A 510 -21.97 13.55 12.26
N HIS A 511 -22.75 12.86 13.10
CA HIS A 511 -22.43 12.64 14.51
C HIS A 511 -21.10 11.89 14.68
N SER A 512 -20.90 10.80 13.94
CA SER A 512 -19.66 10.03 13.95
C SER A 512 -18.48 10.88 13.50
N THR A 513 -18.64 11.66 12.44
CA THR A 513 -17.64 12.62 11.93
C THR A 513 -17.27 13.63 13.02
N ARG A 514 -18.24 14.20 13.72
CA ARG A 514 -18.01 15.12 14.83
C ARG A 514 -17.15 14.49 15.93
N LEU A 515 -17.51 13.33 16.43
CA LEU A 515 -16.79 12.68 17.54
C LEU A 515 -15.38 12.28 17.15
N TRP A 516 -15.19 11.74 15.94
CA TRP A 516 -13.86 11.37 15.49
C TRP A 516 -12.96 12.57 15.16
N THR A 517 -13.51 13.71 14.78
CA THR A 517 -12.75 14.98 14.69
C THR A 517 -12.20 15.36 16.07
N ILE A 518 -13.01 15.25 17.12
CA ILE A 518 -12.58 15.52 18.50
C ILE A 518 -11.51 14.51 18.95
N VAL A 519 -11.66 13.21 18.62
CA VAL A 519 -10.65 12.16 18.90
C VAL A 519 -9.30 12.52 18.29
N LEU A 520 -9.30 12.90 17.02
CA LEU A 520 -8.06 13.23 16.30
C LEU A 520 -7.41 14.49 16.87
N GLU A 521 -8.20 15.50 17.22
CA GLU A 521 -7.71 16.73 17.86
C GLU A 521 -7.13 16.47 19.26
N ILE A 522 -7.79 15.68 20.09
CA ILE A 522 -7.25 15.24 21.39
C ILE A 522 -5.94 14.47 21.19
N SER A 523 -5.86 13.66 20.13
CA SER A 523 -4.67 12.89 19.81
C SER A 523 -3.45 13.78 19.49
N VAL A 524 -3.64 14.96 18.88
CA VAL A 524 -2.57 15.95 18.70
C VAL A 524 -2.08 16.47 20.05
N MET A 525 -3.00 16.78 20.96
CA MET A 525 -2.67 17.33 22.29
C MET A 525 -1.92 16.32 23.17
N MET A 526 -2.30 15.04 23.12
CA MET A 526 -1.72 14.00 23.98
C MET A 526 -0.40 13.41 23.44
N ALA A 527 -0.04 13.69 22.18
CA ALA A 527 1.03 13.01 21.47
C ALA A 527 2.45 13.38 21.93
N GLN A 528 3.38 12.47 21.63
CA GLN A 528 4.80 12.77 21.52
C GLN A 528 5.30 12.54 20.08
N TYR A 529 6.40 13.22 19.73
CA TYR A 529 6.93 13.32 18.37
C TYR A 529 8.44 13.03 18.33
N PRO A 530 8.99 12.59 17.18
CA PRO A 530 10.38 12.12 17.08
C PRO A 530 11.44 13.25 17.18
N SER A 531 11.05 14.51 17.02
CA SER A 531 11.93 15.67 17.14
C SER A 531 11.20 16.86 17.74
N GLU A 532 11.96 17.82 18.25
CA GLU A 532 11.46 19.07 18.83
C GLU A 532 10.67 19.87 17.79
N ARG A 533 11.21 20.02 16.59
CA ARG A 533 10.59 20.77 15.50
C ARG A 533 9.26 20.19 15.07
N ILE A 534 9.17 18.85 14.91
CA ILE A 534 7.91 18.19 14.58
C ILE A 534 6.89 18.38 15.71
N ALA A 535 7.31 18.31 16.98
CA ALA A 535 6.43 18.54 18.11
C ALA A 535 5.85 19.96 18.09
N GLU A 536 6.71 20.97 17.88
CA GLU A 536 6.32 22.38 17.80
C GLU A 536 5.31 22.61 16.68
N LEU A 537 5.64 22.21 15.44
CA LEU A 537 4.82 22.54 14.29
C LEU A 537 3.53 21.71 14.22
N SER A 538 3.58 20.45 14.60
CA SER A 538 2.37 19.64 14.66
C SER A 538 1.35 20.18 15.67
N TYR A 539 1.82 20.64 16.83
CA TYR A 539 0.98 21.27 17.82
C TYR A 539 0.49 22.66 17.39
N ARG A 540 1.34 23.43 16.69
CA ARG A 540 1.05 24.77 16.20
C ARG A 540 -0.08 24.76 15.15
N TYR A 541 -0.08 23.80 14.23
CA TYR A 541 -1.04 23.73 13.12
C TYR A 541 -2.13 22.69 13.31
N ARG A 542 -1.95 21.68 14.15
CA ARG A 542 -2.97 20.73 14.61
C ARG A 542 -3.68 20.03 13.44
N THR A 543 -2.92 19.50 12.49
CA THR A 543 -3.45 18.86 11.29
C THR A 543 -4.05 17.47 11.60
N LEU A 544 -5.22 17.21 11.06
CA LEU A 544 -6.00 15.99 11.20
C LEU A 544 -6.21 15.34 9.83
N GLY A 545 -6.52 14.05 9.82
CA GLY A 545 -6.81 13.28 8.63
C GLY A 545 -7.98 12.32 8.82
N LEU A 546 -9.19 12.85 8.98
CA LEU A 546 -10.40 12.03 8.94
C LEU A 546 -10.76 11.70 7.50
N GLY A 547 -11.09 10.46 7.24
CA GLY A 547 -11.52 9.97 5.94
C GLY A 547 -12.60 8.91 6.06
N PHE A 548 -12.82 8.20 4.96
CA PHE A 548 -13.75 7.07 4.91
C PHE A 548 -13.14 5.86 4.18
N ALA A 549 -13.81 4.73 4.30
CA ALA A 549 -13.51 3.49 3.58
C ALA A 549 -14.80 2.84 3.07
N ASN A 550 -14.66 1.87 2.16
CA ASN A 550 -15.75 1.04 1.67
C ASN A 550 -16.75 1.77 0.75
N LEU A 551 -16.27 2.79 0.02
CA LEU A 551 -17.09 3.49 -0.97
C LEU A 551 -17.54 2.54 -2.09
N GLY A 552 -16.60 1.79 -2.69
CA GLY A 552 -16.92 0.84 -3.76
C GLY A 552 -17.90 -0.23 -3.33
N GLY A 553 -17.73 -0.79 -2.11
CA GLY A 553 -18.66 -1.76 -1.55
C GLY A 553 -20.06 -1.17 -1.29
N MET A 554 -20.13 0.05 -0.81
CA MET A 554 -21.41 0.74 -0.56
C MET A 554 -22.16 1.03 -1.87
N LEU A 555 -21.50 1.53 -2.90
CA LEU A 555 -22.09 1.76 -4.21
C LEU A 555 -22.60 0.46 -4.83
N MET A 556 -21.80 -0.61 -4.79
CA MET A 556 -22.21 -1.94 -5.25
C MET A 556 -23.45 -2.42 -4.51
N ALA A 557 -23.48 -2.34 -3.17
CA ALA A 557 -24.63 -2.74 -2.37
C ALA A 557 -25.93 -1.98 -2.73
N ARG A 558 -25.78 -0.74 -3.22
CA ARG A 558 -26.88 0.09 -3.72
C ARG A 558 -27.29 -0.24 -5.16
N GLY A 559 -26.59 -1.15 -5.84
CA GLY A 559 -26.80 -1.42 -7.27
C GLY A 559 -26.35 -0.27 -8.17
N ILE A 560 -25.39 0.56 -7.73
CA ILE A 560 -24.89 1.73 -8.46
C ILE A 560 -23.49 1.39 -8.99
N SER A 561 -23.25 1.64 -10.30
CA SER A 561 -21.92 1.50 -10.88
C SER A 561 -20.95 2.53 -10.29
N TYR A 562 -19.73 2.08 -9.99
CA TYR A 562 -18.65 2.97 -9.57
C TYR A 562 -18.35 4.05 -10.63
N ASP A 563 -18.46 3.71 -11.90
CA ASP A 563 -18.29 4.63 -13.03
C ASP A 563 -19.63 5.17 -13.52
N SER A 564 -20.42 5.75 -12.65
CA SER A 564 -21.66 6.42 -13.01
C SER A 564 -21.69 7.86 -12.50
N PRO A 565 -22.46 8.75 -13.11
CA PRO A 565 -22.70 10.09 -12.57
C PRO A 565 -23.25 10.05 -11.14
N GLU A 566 -24.13 9.09 -10.84
CA GLU A 566 -24.73 8.88 -9.53
C GLU A 566 -23.67 8.48 -8.50
N GLY A 567 -22.81 7.52 -8.84
CA GLY A 567 -21.73 7.07 -7.95
C GLY A 567 -20.76 8.20 -7.59
N ARG A 568 -20.38 9.01 -8.59
CA ARG A 568 -19.53 10.19 -8.38
C ARG A 568 -20.23 11.28 -7.56
N ALA A 569 -21.51 11.53 -7.80
CA ALA A 569 -22.28 12.51 -7.05
C ALA A 569 -22.43 12.13 -5.57
N ILE A 570 -22.69 10.85 -5.29
CA ILE A 570 -22.73 10.31 -3.93
C ILE A 570 -21.38 10.45 -3.24
N ALA A 571 -20.29 10.10 -3.91
CA ALA A 571 -18.94 10.25 -3.36
C ALA A 571 -18.61 11.72 -3.02
N GLY A 572 -18.98 12.65 -3.93
CA GLY A 572 -18.85 14.09 -3.70
C GLY A 572 -19.66 14.58 -2.50
N ALA A 573 -20.94 14.20 -2.40
CA ALA A 573 -21.82 14.62 -1.32
C ALA A 573 -21.39 14.11 0.06
N ILE A 574 -20.99 12.83 0.17
CA ILE A 574 -20.46 12.24 1.42
C ILE A 574 -19.18 12.98 1.85
N THR A 575 -18.29 13.24 0.89
CA THR A 575 -17.03 13.94 1.15
C THR A 575 -17.25 15.39 1.56
N ALA A 576 -18.21 16.08 0.91
CA ALA A 576 -18.58 17.44 1.24
C ALA A 576 -19.17 17.54 2.64
N LEU A 577 -20.11 16.65 3.01
CA LEU A 577 -20.66 16.61 4.36
C LEU A 577 -19.57 16.34 5.41
N MET A 578 -18.75 15.31 5.19
CA MET A 578 -17.68 14.94 6.13
C MET A 578 -16.78 16.13 6.43
N THR A 579 -16.25 16.79 5.41
CA THR A 579 -15.30 17.88 5.61
C THR A 579 -15.97 19.15 6.13
N GLY A 580 -17.20 19.48 5.69
CA GLY A 580 -17.98 20.56 6.25
C GLY A 580 -18.19 20.40 7.75
N VAL A 581 -18.62 19.22 8.20
CA VAL A 581 -18.77 18.90 9.62
C VAL A 581 -17.45 18.99 10.38
N THR A 582 -16.34 18.47 9.82
CA THR A 582 -15.03 18.55 10.51
C THR A 582 -14.58 19.98 10.74
N TYR A 583 -14.78 20.88 9.76
CA TYR A 583 -14.41 22.30 9.93
C TYR A 583 -15.40 23.07 10.81
N ALA A 584 -16.70 22.74 10.79
CA ALA A 584 -17.64 23.30 11.74
C ALA A 584 -17.24 22.95 13.19
N VAL A 585 -16.92 21.66 13.44
CA VAL A 585 -16.43 21.19 14.76
C VAL A 585 -15.09 21.80 15.12
N SER A 586 -14.20 21.98 14.16
CA SER A 586 -12.90 22.67 14.38
C SER A 586 -13.12 24.12 14.80
N ALA A 587 -14.10 24.83 14.23
CA ALA A 587 -14.44 26.19 14.62
C ALA A 587 -15.15 26.25 15.97
N GLU A 588 -16.01 25.29 16.31
CA GLU A 588 -16.58 25.15 17.64
C GLU A 588 -15.48 24.92 18.71
N MET A 589 -14.50 24.05 18.42
CA MET A 589 -13.35 23.84 19.30
C MET A 589 -12.50 25.13 19.43
N ALA A 590 -12.36 25.88 18.33
CA ALA A 590 -11.66 27.18 18.38
C ALA A 590 -12.38 28.19 19.26
N LYS A 591 -13.72 28.22 19.28
CA LYS A 591 -14.50 29.06 20.19
C LYS A 591 -14.22 28.76 21.66
N GLU A 592 -14.06 27.49 22.03
CA GLU A 592 -13.86 27.05 23.44
C GLU A 592 -12.38 27.10 23.85
N LEU A 593 -11.47 26.69 22.97
CA LEU A 593 -10.06 26.43 23.28
C LEU A 593 -9.09 27.36 22.56
N GLY A 594 -9.59 28.29 21.73
CA GLY A 594 -8.82 29.14 20.85
C GLY A 594 -8.45 28.46 19.52
N PRO A 595 -8.23 29.26 18.47
CA PRO A 595 -7.76 28.76 17.18
C PRO A 595 -6.34 28.19 17.29
N PHE A 596 -5.89 27.45 16.24
CA PHE A 596 -4.51 26.98 16.21
C PHE A 596 -3.52 28.16 16.16
N ALA A 597 -2.35 27.99 16.77
CA ALA A 597 -1.41 29.10 17.00
C ALA A 597 -0.90 29.79 15.72
N GLY A 598 -0.92 29.08 14.58
CA GLY A 598 -0.55 29.62 13.26
C GLY A 598 -1.72 30.26 12.50
N TYR A 599 -2.92 30.38 13.10
CA TYR A 599 -4.12 30.82 12.38
C TYR A 599 -4.08 32.29 11.95
N GLU A 600 -3.77 33.20 12.88
CA GLU A 600 -3.92 34.63 12.64
C GLU A 600 -3.17 35.14 11.39
N PRO A 601 -1.89 34.78 11.16
CA PRO A 601 -1.20 35.18 9.93
C PRO A 601 -1.81 34.59 8.66
N ASN A 602 -2.50 33.45 8.75
CA ASN A 602 -3.05 32.71 7.62
C ASN A 602 -4.58 32.86 7.47
N LYS A 603 -5.21 33.68 8.30
CA LYS A 603 -6.67 33.80 8.39
C LYS A 603 -7.34 34.04 7.04
N ASP A 604 -6.89 35.04 6.30
CA ASP A 604 -7.53 35.41 5.01
C ASP A 604 -7.41 34.29 3.98
N GLU A 605 -6.25 33.65 3.90
CA GLU A 605 -5.98 32.53 3.00
C GLU A 605 -6.78 31.28 3.39
N MET A 606 -6.86 30.99 4.69
CA MET A 606 -7.68 29.87 5.14
C MET A 606 -9.16 30.10 4.87
N LEU A 607 -9.69 31.28 5.13
CA LEU A 607 -11.08 31.63 4.81
C LEU A 607 -11.34 31.61 3.30
N ARG A 608 -10.37 32.02 2.46
CA ARG A 608 -10.42 31.87 1.00
C ARG A 608 -10.62 30.42 0.60
N VAL A 609 -9.83 29.49 1.16
CA VAL A 609 -9.94 28.05 0.89
C VAL A 609 -11.31 27.53 1.35
N MET A 610 -11.79 27.91 2.52
CA MET A 610 -13.13 27.52 3.01
C MET A 610 -14.24 27.99 2.08
N ARG A 611 -14.17 29.24 1.57
CA ARG A 611 -15.13 29.74 0.58
C ARG A 611 -15.09 28.94 -0.72
N ASN A 612 -13.92 28.49 -1.17
CA ASN A 612 -13.79 27.62 -2.34
C ASN A 612 -14.42 26.24 -2.11
N HIS A 613 -14.17 25.62 -0.97
CA HIS A 613 -14.84 24.36 -0.61
C HIS A 613 -16.36 24.51 -0.58
N ARG A 614 -16.88 25.59 0.03
CA ARG A 614 -18.32 25.89 0.08
C ARG A 614 -18.90 26.05 -1.32
N ARG A 615 -18.25 26.83 -2.20
CA ARG A 615 -18.69 26.98 -3.59
C ARG A 615 -18.80 25.66 -4.32
N ALA A 616 -17.81 24.78 -4.14
CA ALA A 616 -17.84 23.45 -4.71
C ALA A 616 -19.03 22.62 -4.17
N ALA A 617 -19.36 22.70 -2.87
CA ALA A 617 -20.49 22.02 -2.27
C ALA A 617 -21.84 22.49 -2.79
N TYR A 618 -21.96 23.79 -3.14
CA TYR A 618 -23.13 24.37 -3.81
C TYR A 618 -23.19 24.12 -5.32
N GLY A 619 -22.28 23.33 -5.87
CA GLY A 619 -22.26 23.01 -7.30
C GLY A 619 -21.83 24.15 -8.22
N GLU A 620 -21.20 25.20 -7.68
CA GLU A 620 -20.77 26.36 -8.44
C GLU A 620 -19.64 26.00 -9.40
N LYS A 621 -19.76 26.40 -10.68
CA LYS A 621 -18.77 26.08 -11.73
C LYS A 621 -17.76 27.21 -11.98
N ARG A 622 -17.93 28.36 -11.33
CA ARG A 622 -17.13 29.58 -11.55
C ARG A 622 -16.84 30.28 -10.22
N ASP A 623 -16.13 31.38 -10.32
CA ASP A 623 -15.87 32.33 -9.22
C ASP A 623 -15.06 31.75 -8.04
N TYR A 624 -14.22 30.73 -8.32
CA TYR A 624 -13.24 30.23 -7.37
C TYR A 624 -12.11 31.24 -7.19
N GLU A 625 -11.73 31.47 -5.95
CA GLU A 625 -10.71 32.46 -5.59
C GLU A 625 -9.31 31.84 -5.73
N ALA A 626 -8.46 32.44 -6.54
CA ALA A 626 -7.04 32.10 -6.73
C ALA A 626 -6.80 30.60 -7.05
N LEU A 627 -7.62 30.01 -7.92
CA LEU A 627 -7.40 28.68 -8.47
C LEU A 627 -7.15 28.79 -9.98
N SER A 628 -6.02 28.27 -10.43
CA SER A 628 -5.68 28.18 -11.87
C SER A 628 -6.41 27.02 -12.56
N VAL A 629 -6.65 25.93 -11.83
CA VAL A 629 -7.44 24.79 -12.31
C VAL A 629 -8.76 24.74 -11.53
N ARG A 630 -9.87 24.69 -12.28
CA ARG A 630 -11.21 24.62 -11.69
C ARG A 630 -11.46 23.22 -11.15
N PRO A 631 -11.99 23.11 -9.91
CA PRO A 631 -12.38 21.82 -9.36
C PRO A 631 -13.65 21.27 -10.03
N VAL A 632 -13.92 19.99 -9.86
CA VAL A 632 -15.18 19.36 -10.23
C VAL A 632 -16.17 19.57 -9.08
N PRO A 633 -17.19 20.44 -9.20
CA PRO A 633 -18.11 20.73 -8.11
C PRO A 633 -19.10 19.59 -7.88
N LEU A 634 -19.82 19.62 -6.76
CA LEU A 634 -20.85 18.64 -6.42
C LEU A 634 -21.97 18.66 -7.49
N ASP A 635 -22.27 17.49 -8.03
CA ASP A 635 -23.40 17.30 -8.93
C ASP A 635 -24.65 16.85 -8.16
N ALA A 636 -25.33 17.80 -7.56
CA ALA A 636 -26.55 17.55 -6.78
C ALA A 636 -27.69 16.94 -7.61
N THR A 637 -27.65 17.02 -8.95
CA THR A 637 -28.72 16.51 -9.83
C THR A 637 -28.71 14.99 -9.90
N HIS A 638 -27.52 14.37 -9.85
CA HIS A 638 -27.33 12.93 -9.89
C HIS A 638 -27.24 12.27 -8.50
N CYS A 639 -27.26 13.02 -7.40
CA CYS A 639 -27.34 12.45 -6.05
C CYS A 639 -28.81 12.23 -5.67
N ASP A 640 -29.22 10.98 -5.46
CA ASP A 640 -30.59 10.64 -5.06
C ASP A 640 -30.85 10.88 -3.56
N TRP A 641 -29.81 10.95 -2.74
CA TRP A 641 -29.91 11.31 -1.32
C TRP A 641 -29.93 12.83 -1.13
N LYS A 642 -31.12 13.44 -1.32
CA LYS A 642 -31.27 14.90 -1.26
C LYS A 642 -31.00 15.50 0.11
N ASP A 643 -31.31 14.77 1.17
CA ASP A 643 -31.00 15.12 2.56
C ASP A 643 -29.50 15.20 2.80
N LEU A 644 -28.70 14.31 2.18
CA LEU A 644 -27.25 14.35 2.23
C LEU A 644 -26.68 15.61 1.56
N VAL A 645 -27.24 16.00 0.39
CA VAL A 645 -26.83 17.22 -0.31
C VAL A 645 -27.11 18.45 0.55
N VAL A 646 -28.35 18.57 1.07
CA VAL A 646 -28.74 19.70 1.94
C VAL A 646 -27.85 19.76 3.19
N ALA A 647 -27.64 18.63 3.86
CA ALA A 647 -26.78 18.57 5.05
C ALA A 647 -25.32 18.96 4.74
N SER A 648 -24.82 18.66 3.51
CA SER A 648 -23.48 19.08 3.11
C SER A 648 -23.37 20.59 2.91
N GLU A 649 -24.39 21.22 2.33
CA GLU A 649 -24.46 22.68 2.14
C GLU A 649 -24.53 23.40 3.51
N GLU A 650 -25.43 22.93 4.40
CA GLU A 650 -25.58 23.47 5.77
C GLU A 650 -24.29 23.32 6.59
N ALA A 651 -23.59 22.18 6.49
CA ALA A 651 -22.34 21.98 7.19
C ALA A 651 -21.25 22.95 6.75
N TRP A 652 -21.18 23.29 5.46
CA TRP A 652 -20.25 24.29 4.94
C TRP A 652 -20.63 25.72 5.31
N ASP A 653 -21.92 26.04 5.35
CA ASP A 653 -22.41 27.32 5.86
C ASP A 653 -22.01 27.51 7.33
N GLN A 654 -22.27 26.51 8.17
CA GLN A 654 -21.87 26.51 9.56
C GLN A 654 -20.35 26.60 9.75
N ALA A 655 -19.59 25.84 8.95
CA ALA A 655 -18.13 25.86 9.00
C ALA A 655 -17.57 27.24 8.70
N LEU A 656 -18.12 27.95 7.68
CA LEU A 656 -17.67 29.28 7.31
C LEU A 656 -18.12 30.32 8.34
N GLU A 657 -19.38 30.34 8.78
CA GLU A 657 -19.91 31.28 9.76
C GLU A 657 -19.14 31.21 11.09
N LEU A 658 -18.97 30.00 11.64
CA LEU A 658 -18.22 29.81 12.88
C LEU A 658 -16.74 30.11 12.69
N GLY A 659 -16.15 29.78 11.52
CA GLY A 659 -14.76 30.05 11.21
C GLY A 659 -14.45 31.55 11.08
N GLU A 660 -15.36 32.35 10.49
CA GLU A 660 -15.23 33.82 10.45
C GLU A 660 -15.31 34.44 11.85
N ALA A 661 -16.17 33.86 12.73
CA ALA A 661 -16.37 34.37 14.07
C ALA A 661 -15.26 34.00 15.06
N HIS A 662 -14.72 32.78 14.96
CA HIS A 662 -13.86 32.18 16.01
C HIS A 662 -12.52 31.65 15.48
N GLY A 663 -12.31 31.60 14.16
CA GLY A 663 -11.21 30.88 13.53
C GLY A 663 -11.40 29.36 13.59
N TYR A 664 -10.34 28.60 13.31
CA TYR A 664 -10.35 27.15 13.32
C TYR A 664 -9.31 26.59 14.29
N ARG A 665 -9.61 25.46 14.92
CA ARG A 665 -8.70 24.74 15.80
C ARG A 665 -7.64 23.95 15.01
N ASN A 666 -7.91 23.62 13.74
CA ASN A 666 -7.13 22.73 12.90
C ASN A 666 -6.89 23.34 11.52
N ALA A 667 -5.64 23.38 11.08
CA ALA A 667 -5.28 23.91 9.76
C ALA A 667 -5.73 22.98 8.62
N GLN A 668 -5.82 21.68 8.86
CA GLN A 668 -6.30 20.65 7.94
C GLN A 668 -7.10 19.60 8.73
N THR A 669 -8.17 19.04 8.14
CA THR A 669 -9.06 18.13 8.89
C THR A 669 -9.27 16.78 8.22
N THR A 670 -9.22 16.70 6.90
CA THR A 670 -9.59 15.49 6.14
C THR A 670 -8.55 15.05 5.12
N VAL A 671 -8.43 13.73 4.98
CA VAL A 671 -7.69 13.04 3.91
C VAL A 671 -8.45 11.76 3.55
N ILE A 672 -8.21 11.19 2.38
CA ILE A 672 -8.63 9.80 2.11
C ILE A 672 -7.40 8.91 2.08
N ALA A 673 -7.24 8.15 3.16
CA ALA A 673 -6.14 7.22 3.35
C ALA A 673 -6.41 5.87 2.66
N PRO A 674 -5.37 5.05 2.40
CA PRO A 674 -5.54 3.74 1.77
C PRO A 674 -6.38 2.75 2.59
N THR A 675 -6.47 2.91 3.91
CA THR A 675 -7.24 2.07 4.85
C THR A 675 -6.98 0.56 4.73
N GLY A 676 -5.75 0.14 4.43
CA GLY A 676 -5.43 -1.27 4.22
C GLY A 676 -5.74 -2.14 5.45
N THR A 677 -4.91 -2.07 6.50
CA THR A 677 -5.06 -2.90 7.71
C THR A 677 -6.31 -2.55 8.51
N ILE A 678 -6.64 -1.25 8.63
CA ILE A 678 -7.83 -0.83 9.38
C ILE A 678 -9.13 -1.15 8.61
N GLY A 679 -9.09 -1.20 7.29
CA GLY A 679 -10.21 -1.70 6.49
C GLY A 679 -10.50 -3.17 6.77
N LEU A 680 -9.46 -4.01 6.94
CA LEU A 680 -9.63 -5.41 7.30
C LEU A 680 -10.25 -5.57 8.71
N VAL A 681 -9.85 -4.76 9.70
CA VAL A 681 -10.44 -4.84 11.04
C VAL A 681 -11.87 -4.30 11.08
N MET A 682 -12.24 -3.43 10.15
CA MET A 682 -13.60 -2.94 9.96
C MET A 682 -14.46 -3.81 9.03
N ASP A 683 -13.92 -4.92 8.55
CA ASP A 683 -14.59 -5.76 7.56
C ASP A 683 -15.03 -5.01 6.29
N CYS A 684 -14.26 -4.02 5.84
CA CYS A 684 -14.53 -3.32 4.59
C CYS A 684 -14.28 -4.24 3.38
N ASP A 685 -15.18 -4.23 2.42
CA ASP A 685 -15.04 -4.97 1.17
C ASP A 685 -14.10 -4.27 0.21
N THR A 686 -14.08 -2.92 0.24
CA THR A 686 -13.15 -2.07 -0.49
C THR A 686 -12.44 -1.08 0.44
N THR A 687 -11.25 -0.65 0.07
CA THR A 687 -10.40 0.23 0.87
C THR A 687 -10.52 1.68 0.40
N GLY A 688 -10.58 2.64 1.33
CA GLY A 688 -10.66 4.08 1.01
C GLY A 688 -11.75 4.39 -0.02
N ILE A 689 -11.35 5.11 -1.06
CA ILE A 689 -12.19 5.47 -2.22
C ILE A 689 -12.08 4.43 -3.37
N GLU A 690 -11.38 3.32 -3.15
CA GLU A 690 -11.13 2.31 -4.19
C GLU A 690 -12.41 1.58 -4.59
N PRO A 691 -12.55 1.16 -5.87
CA PRO A 691 -13.50 0.12 -6.26
C PRO A 691 -13.00 -1.23 -5.75
N ASP A 692 -13.76 -2.29 -5.98
CA ASP A 692 -13.20 -3.62 -5.72
C ASP A 692 -12.09 -3.96 -6.73
N PHE A 693 -11.08 -4.68 -6.25
CA PHE A 693 -9.99 -5.17 -7.10
C PHE A 693 -10.44 -6.36 -7.95
N ALA A 694 -11.16 -7.29 -7.34
CA ALA A 694 -11.75 -8.46 -7.97
C ALA A 694 -12.92 -8.97 -7.12
N LEU A 695 -14.00 -9.47 -7.77
CA LEU A 695 -15.20 -9.96 -7.09
C LEU A 695 -14.94 -11.20 -6.23
N VAL A 696 -14.09 -12.13 -6.70
CA VAL A 696 -13.68 -13.31 -5.97
C VAL A 696 -12.24 -13.17 -5.55
N LYS A 697 -12.00 -13.29 -4.25
CA LYS A 697 -10.68 -13.14 -3.62
C LYS A 697 -10.30 -14.45 -2.93
N PHE A 698 -9.00 -14.69 -2.84
CA PHE A 698 -8.47 -15.82 -2.11
C PHE A 698 -7.91 -15.35 -0.77
N LYS A 699 -8.37 -15.98 0.28
CA LYS A 699 -7.91 -15.72 1.62
C LYS A 699 -7.11 -16.89 2.13
N LYS A 700 -5.88 -16.62 2.58
CA LYS A 700 -5.06 -17.64 3.26
C LYS A 700 -5.66 -17.92 4.63
N LEU A 701 -5.98 -19.19 4.89
CA LEU A 701 -6.49 -19.62 6.18
C LEU A 701 -5.35 -19.76 7.20
N ALA A 702 -5.69 -19.59 8.48
CA ALA A 702 -4.75 -19.75 9.58
C ALA A 702 -4.18 -21.19 9.71
N GLY A 703 -4.86 -22.18 9.18
CA GLY A 703 -4.43 -23.59 9.16
C GLY A 703 -3.67 -24.03 7.91
N GLY A 704 -3.30 -23.09 7.02
CA GLY A 704 -2.79 -23.40 5.69
C GLY A 704 -3.93 -23.62 4.67
N GLY A 705 -3.65 -23.38 3.41
CA GLY A 705 -4.66 -23.40 2.35
C GLY A 705 -5.30 -22.02 2.11
N TYR A 706 -6.05 -21.95 1.01
CA TYR A 706 -6.74 -20.75 0.58
C TYR A 706 -8.24 -21.00 0.58
N PHE A 707 -9.01 -19.96 0.92
CA PHE A 707 -10.46 -19.99 0.86
C PHE A 707 -10.96 -18.91 -0.10
N LYS A 708 -11.86 -19.28 -1.01
CA LYS A 708 -12.50 -18.36 -1.96
C LYS A 708 -13.59 -17.58 -1.27
N ILE A 709 -13.56 -16.25 -1.40
CA ILE A 709 -14.59 -15.38 -0.89
C ILE A 709 -15.07 -14.50 -2.03
N ILE A 710 -16.37 -14.49 -2.29
CA ILE A 710 -16.97 -13.45 -3.11
C ILE A 710 -17.14 -12.19 -2.26
N ASN A 711 -17.03 -11.00 -2.88
CA ASN A 711 -17.34 -9.74 -2.22
C ASN A 711 -18.73 -9.82 -1.57
N ARG A 712 -18.81 -9.52 -0.27
CA ARG A 712 -20.04 -9.65 0.53
C ARG A 712 -21.17 -8.74 0.06
N MET A 713 -20.85 -7.73 -0.74
CA MET A 713 -21.84 -6.81 -1.29
C MET A 713 -22.52 -7.36 -2.55
N VAL A 714 -21.94 -8.38 -3.23
CA VAL A 714 -22.55 -8.97 -4.42
C VAL A 714 -23.96 -9.52 -4.17
N PRO A 715 -24.21 -10.36 -3.14
CA PRO A 715 -25.57 -10.81 -2.83
C PRO A 715 -26.53 -9.66 -2.54
N ARG A 716 -26.09 -8.63 -1.80
CA ARG A 716 -26.89 -7.45 -1.47
C ARG A 716 -27.20 -6.62 -2.72
N ALA A 717 -26.21 -6.42 -3.59
CA ALA A 717 -26.39 -5.73 -4.85
C ALA A 717 -27.42 -6.44 -5.75
N LEU A 718 -27.33 -7.75 -5.90
CA LEU A 718 -28.28 -8.54 -6.68
C LEU A 718 -29.69 -8.45 -6.10
N ALA A 719 -29.84 -8.49 -4.77
CA ALA A 719 -31.13 -8.28 -4.11
C ALA A 719 -31.69 -6.87 -4.39
N THR A 720 -30.87 -5.83 -4.29
CA THR A 720 -31.24 -4.44 -4.60
C THR A 720 -31.67 -4.29 -6.07
N LEU A 721 -31.03 -5.01 -7.00
CA LEU A 721 -31.36 -5.05 -8.41
C LEU A 721 -32.62 -5.91 -8.74
N GLY A 722 -33.25 -6.53 -7.73
CA GLY A 722 -34.52 -7.24 -7.83
C GLY A 722 -34.42 -8.74 -8.19
N TYR A 723 -33.23 -9.34 -8.06
CA TYR A 723 -33.06 -10.79 -8.23
C TYR A 723 -33.62 -11.57 -7.03
N GLN A 724 -34.24 -12.73 -7.33
CA GLN A 724 -34.76 -13.62 -6.28
C GLN A 724 -33.63 -14.45 -5.64
N PRO A 725 -33.82 -14.95 -4.40
CA PRO A 725 -32.79 -15.69 -3.68
C PRO A 725 -32.14 -16.84 -4.47
N GLU A 726 -32.96 -17.59 -5.22
CA GLU A 726 -32.49 -18.72 -6.03
C GLU A 726 -31.63 -18.28 -7.22
N GLN A 727 -31.96 -17.11 -7.81
CA GLN A 727 -31.15 -16.51 -8.87
C GLN A 727 -29.82 -16.00 -8.30
N ILE A 728 -29.86 -15.35 -7.14
CA ILE A 728 -28.67 -14.88 -6.44
C ILE A 728 -27.72 -16.04 -6.13
N GLU A 729 -28.24 -17.15 -5.57
CA GLU A 729 -27.45 -18.35 -5.31
C GLU A 729 -26.82 -18.91 -6.58
N THR A 730 -27.57 -18.96 -7.68
CA THR A 730 -27.08 -19.45 -8.98
C THR A 730 -25.94 -18.57 -9.52
N ILE A 731 -26.09 -17.25 -9.46
CA ILE A 731 -25.06 -16.30 -9.90
C ILE A 731 -23.81 -16.40 -9.03
N ILE A 732 -23.97 -16.49 -7.70
CA ILE A 732 -22.84 -16.67 -6.78
C ILE A 732 -22.12 -17.98 -7.05
N ARG A 733 -22.85 -19.07 -7.22
CA ARG A 733 -22.29 -20.40 -7.52
C ARG A 733 -21.54 -20.41 -8.85
N TYR A 734 -22.04 -19.74 -9.87
CA TYR A 734 -21.32 -19.53 -11.13
C TYR A 734 -19.98 -18.81 -10.90
N ALA A 735 -19.96 -17.76 -10.07
CA ALA A 735 -18.75 -16.98 -9.81
C ALA A 735 -17.71 -17.73 -8.95
N VAL A 736 -18.15 -18.44 -7.91
CA VAL A 736 -17.26 -19.06 -6.91
C VAL A 736 -16.96 -20.53 -7.24
N GLY A 737 -17.85 -21.20 -7.95
CA GLY A 737 -17.80 -22.63 -8.23
C GLY A 737 -18.40 -23.50 -7.12
N ASN A 738 -18.47 -24.78 -7.34
CA ASN A 738 -19.02 -25.77 -6.40
C ASN A 738 -17.98 -26.32 -5.41
N GLY A 739 -16.68 -26.08 -5.66
CA GLY A 739 -15.58 -26.57 -4.82
C GLY A 739 -15.43 -28.10 -4.79
N SER A 740 -16.04 -28.80 -5.73
CA SER A 740 -16.08 -30.27 -5.79
C SER A 740 -16.23 -30.75 -7.24
N LEU A 741 -15.60 -31.85 -7.56
CA LEU A 741 -15.74 -32.56 -8.83
C LEU A 741 -16.78 -33.69 -8.80
N LYS A 742 -17.46 -33.93 -7.67
CA LYS A 742 -18.36 -35.07 -7.50
C LYS A 742 -19.40 -35.18 -8.61
N ASN A 743 -20.01 -34.08 -9.01
CA ASN A 743 -21.04 -33.97 -10.03
C ASN A 743 -20.62 -33.05 -11.19
N ALA A 744 -19.32 -32.81 -11.37
CA ALA A 744 -18.82 -31.94 -12.42
C ALA A 744 -19.09 -32.59 -13.82
N PRO A 745 -19.29 -31.77 -14.85
CA PRO A 745 -19.34 -32.27 -16.20
C PRO A 745 -17.98 -32.85 -16.59
N GLU A 746 -17.98 -33.94 -17.37
CA GLU A 746 -16.84 -34.60 -18.01
C GLU A 746 -15.80 -35.17 -17.01
N ILE A 747 -15.20 -34.36 -16.14
CA ILE A 747 -14.21 -34.77 -15.12
C ILE A 747 -14.91 -34.87 -13.77
N ASN A 748 -15.54 -35.97 -13.49
CA ASN A 748 -16.22 -36.25 -12.23
C ASN A 748 -15.64 -37.48 -11.54
N HIS A 749 -16.16 -37.83 -10.35
CA HIS A 749 -15.72 -39.00 -9.60
C HIS A 749 -15.81 -40.28 -10.38
N GLU A 750 -16.82 -40.45 -11.25
CA GLU A 750 -16.98 -41.65 -12.06
C GLU A 750 -15.92 -41.75 -13.17
N ALA A 751 -15.70 -40.64 -13.87
CA ALA A 751 -14.64 -40.57 -14.87
C ALA A 751 -13.25 -40.80 -14.27
N LEU A 752 -13.00 -40.24 -13.06
CA LEU A 752 -11.73 -40.39 -12.33
C LEU A 752 -11.56 -41.85 -11.83
N LYS A 753 -12.62 -42.49 -11.35
CA LYS A 753 -12.59 -43.93 -10.98
C LYS A 753 -12.23 -44.83 -12.18
N MET A 754 -12.72 -44.52 -13.36
CA MET A 754 -12.36 -45.25 -14.58
C MET A 754 -10.87 -45.08 -14.93
N LYS A 755 -10.22 -44.02 -14.45
CA LYS A 755 -8.76 -43.77 -14.56
C LYS A 755 -7.96 -44.36 -13.40
N GLY A 756 -8.62 -45.11 -12.48
CA GLY A 756 -7.96 -45.77 -11.37
C GLY A 756 -7.91 -44.97 -10.03
N PHE A 757 -8.61 -43.85 -9.94
CA PHE A 757 -8.66 -43.08 -8.68
C PHE A 757 -9.42 -43.87 -7.60
N THR A 758 -8.72 -44.13 -6.49
CA THR A 758 -9.29 -44.81 -5.33
C THR A 758 -10.11 -43.84 -4.48
N PRO A 759 -10.99 -44.34 -3.57
CA PRO A 759 -11.74 -43.45 -2.66
C PRO A 759 -10.84 -42.51 -1.85
N ASP A 760 -9.70 -42.98 -1.36
CA ASP A 760 -8.75 -42.17 -0.55
C ASP A 760 -8.09 -41.06 -1.37
N VAL A 761 -7.78 -41.33 -2.65
CA VAL A 761 -7.22 -40.32 -3.56
C VAL A 761 -8.27 -39.26 -3.91
N LEU A 762 -9.53 -39.70 -4.16
CA LEU A 762 -10.65 -38.78 -4.38
C LEU A 762 -10.93 -37.90 -3.16
N GLU A 763 -10.81 -38.44 -1.94
CA GLU A 763 -10.99 -37.67 -0.74
C GLU A 763 -9.91 -36.58 -0.58
N ARG A 764 -8.63 -36.90 -0.81
CA ARG A 764 -7.55 -35.92 -0.83
C ARG A 764 -7.75 -34.84 -1.90
N LEU A 765 -8.19 -35.26 -3.10
CA LEU A 765 -8.51 -34.30 -4.18
C LEU A 765 -9.62 -33.36 -3.75
N GLU A 766 -10.75 -33.88 -3.23
CA GLU A 766 -11.88 -33.07 -2.75
C GLU A 766 -11.49 -32.09 -1.60
N GLN A 767 -10.53 -32.45 -0.75
CA GLN A 767 -10.02 -31.55 0.28
C GLN A 767 -9.19 -30.39 -0.30
N ALA A 768 -8.54 -30.58 -1.44
CA ALA A 768 -7.74 -29.56 -2.10
C ALA A 768 -8.57 -28.61 -3.00
N LEU A 769 -9.65 -29.10 -3.61
CA LEU A 769 -10.44 -28.36 -4.60
C LEU A 769 -11.08 -27.06 -4.11
N PRO A 770 -11.63 -26.94 -2.87
CA PRO A 770 -12.23 -25.69 -2.40
C PRO A 770 -11.26 -24.50 -2.39
N SER A 771 -9.96 -24.78 -2.28
CA SER A 771 -8.91 -23.75 -2.28
C SER A 771 -8.24 -23.56 -3.64
N ALA A 772 -8.60 -24.35 -4.67
CA ALA A 772 -7.95 -24.27 -5.96
C ALA A 772 -8.52 -23.11 -6.81
N PHE A 773 -7.64 -22.35 -7.46
CA PHE A 773 -8.04 -21.40 -8.53
C PHE A 773 -8.45 -22.13 -9.79
N ASP A 774 -7.82 -23.24 -9.98
CA ASP A 774 -7.92 -24.07 -11.14
C ASP A 774 -7.75 -25.51 -10.72
N ILE A 775 -8.55 -26.44 -11.29
CA ILE A 775 -8.48 -27.85 -10.90
C ILE A 775 -7.11 -28.45 -11.17
N LYS A 776 -6.33 -27.95 -12.15
CA LYS A 776 -4.96 -28.41 -12.43
C LYS A 776 -4.07 -28.37 -11.20
N TYR A 777 -4.24 -27.34 -10.34
CA TYR A 777 -3.44 -27.21 -9.12
C TYR A 777 -3.78 -28.25 -8.04
N ALA A 778 -4.93 -28.90 -8.12
CA ALA A 778 -5.27 -30.03 -7.27
C ALA A 778 -4.79 -31.38 -7.85
N PHE A 779 -4.53 -31.43 -9.17
CA PHE A 779 -4.01 -32.62 -9.86
C PHE A 779 -2.48 -32.60 -9.93
N ASN A 780 -1.83 -32.86 -8.82
CA ASN A 780 -0.36 -32.87 -8.70
C ASN A 780 0.10 -34.05 -7.81
N PRO A 781 1.39 -34.42 -7.87
CA PRO A 781 1.93 -35.55 -7.07
C PRO A 781 1.84 -35.34 -5.55
N TYR A 782 1.80 -34.09 -5.07
CA TYR A 782 1.71 -33.81 -3.63
C TYR A 782 0.30 -34.06 -3.10
N THR A 783 -0.72 -33.71 -3.87
CA THR A 783 -2.13 -33.94 -3.53
C THR A 783 -2.53 -35.39 -3.71
N LEU A 784 -2.20 -35.98 -4.87
CA LEU A 784 -2.64 -37.32 -5.26
C LEU A 784 -1.76 -38.43 -4.68
N GLY A 785 -0.50 -38.14 -4.42
CA GLY A 785 0.54 -39.06 -4.00
C GLY A 785 1.45 -39.48 -5.15
N GLN A 786 2.77 -39.39 -4.97
CA GLN A 786 3.77 -39.70 -6.00
C GLN A 786 3.68 -41.15 -6.50
N ASP A 787 3.52 -42.13 -5.57
CA ASP A 787 3.36 -43.52 -5.93
C ASP A 787 2.09 -43.79 -6.76
N PHE A 788 0.99 -43.12 -6.42
CA PHE A 788 -0.25 -43.20 -7.19
C PHE A 788 -0.06 -42.68 -8.63
N CYS A 789 0.60 -41.50 -8.76
CA CYS A 789 0.86 -40.92 -10.09
C CYS A 789 1.77 -41.83 -10.94
N ARG A 790 2.78 -42.45 -10.34
CA ARG A 790 3.71 -43.32 -11.04
C ARG A 790 3.08 -44.70 -11.33
N ASP A 791 2.55 -45.40 -10.33
CA ASP A 791 2.18 -46.81 -10.39
C ASP A 791 0.79 -47.04 -10.97
N VAL A 792 -0.14 -46.09 -10.80
CA VAL A 792 -1.53 -46.18 -11.29
C VAL A 792 -1.75 -45.33 -12.54
N LEU A 793 -1.28 -44.08 -12.54
CA LEU A 793 -1.49 -43.21 -13.68
C LEU A 793 -0.41 -43.36 -14.77
N GLY A 794 0.68 -44.10 -14.47
CA GLY A 794 1.72 -44.43 -15.46
C GLY A 794 2.65 -43.25 -15.82
N VAL A 795 2.73 -42.21 -14.98
CA VAL A 795 3.56 -41.02 -15.23
C VAL A 795 4.97 -41.28 -14.72
N SER A 796 5.98 -41.07 -15.57
CA SER A 796 7.39 -41.29 -15.21
C SER A 796 7.89 -40.32 -14.15
N ASP A 797 8.87 -40.73 -13.33
CA ASP A 797 9.49 -39.86 -12.30
C ASP A 797 10.13 -38.60 -12.91
N GLU A 798 10.62 -38.66 -14.14
CA GLU A 798 11.15 -37.52 -14.88
C GLU A 798 10.09 -36.44 -15.14
N LYS A 799 8.87 -36.90 -15.57
CA LYS A 799 7.71 -36.00 -15.78
C LYS A 799 7.14 -35.50 -14.46
N LEU A 800 7.11 -36.34 -13.40
CA LEU A 800 6.64 -35.92 -12.07
C LEU A 800 7.54 -34.87 -11.39
N ALA A 801 8.79 -34.79 -11.82
CA ALA A 801 9.74 -33.78 -11.38
C ALA A 801 9.59 -32.45 -12.16
N ASP A 802 8.82 -32.43 -13.23
CA ASP A 802 8.53 -31.24 -14.03
C ASP A 802 7.38 -30.45 -13.38
N PHE A 803 7.66 -29.20 -12.99
CA PHE A 803 6.67 -28.31 -12.38
C PHE A 803 5.61 -27.81 -13.36
N GLU A 804 5.85 -27.94 -14.69
CA GLU A 804 4.92 -27.55 -15.74
C GLU A 804 4.03 -28.72 -16.22
N LEU A 805 4.12 -29.88 -15.58
CA LEU A 805 3.33 -31.07 -15.94
C LEU A 805 1.82 -30.82 -15.82
N ASP A 806 1.12 -30.84 -16.95
CA ASP A 806 -0.35 -30.95 -16.98
C ASP A 806 -0.80 -32.41 -16.81
N LEU A 807 -1.02 -32.78 -15.55
CA LEU A 807 -1.40 -34.17 -15.21
C LEU A 807 -2.75 -34.55 -15.82
N LEU A 808 -3.71 -33.65 -15.98
CA LEU A 808 -5.02 -33.90 -16.59
C LEU A 808 -4.87 -34.26 -18.09
N ALA A 809 -4.05 -33.49 -18.81
CA ALA A 809 -3.73 -33.78 -20.20
C ALA A 809 -2.96 -35.10 -20.33
N GLU A 810 -1.99 -35.37 -19.43
CA GLU A 810 -1.19 -36.61 -19.43
C GLU A 810 -2.06 -37.88 -19.23
N ILE A 811 -3.10 -37.81 -18.40
CA ILE A 811 -4.04 -38.90 -18.20
C ILE A 811 -5.17 -38.94 -19.24
N GLY A 812 -5.10 -38.09 -20.27
CA GLY A 812 -5.92 -38.13 -21.47
C GLY A 812 -7.26 -37.41 -21.40
N PHE A 813 -7.39 -36.36 -20.59
CA PHE A 813 -8.51 -35.42 -20.67
C PHE A 813 -8.20 -34.28 -21.66
N THR A 814 -9.22 -33.94 -22.45
CA THR A 814 -9.12 -32.85 -23.45
C THR A 814 -9.30 -31.51 -22.80
N LYS A 815 -8.82 -30.44 -23.48
CA LYS A 815 -8.97 -29.05 -23.03
C LYS A 815 -10.45 -28.70 -22.76
N SER A 816 -11.37 -29.08 -23.64
CA SER A 816 -12.81 -28.83 -23.46
C SER A 816 -13.40 -29.50 -22.21
N GLN A 817 -13.01 -30.76 -21.92
CA GLN A 817 -13.43 -31.47 -20.72
C GLN A 817 -12.91 -30.79 -19.46
N TYR A 818 -11.65 -30.39 -19.48
CA TYR A 818 -11.02 -29.65 -18.42
C TYR A 818 -11.73 -28.31 -18.16
N GLU A 819 -11.99 -27.52 -19.20
CA GLU A 819 -12.63 -26.19 -19.05
C GLU A 819 -14.05 -26.33 -18.45
N ALA A 820 -14.83 -27.29 -18.86
CA ALA A 820 -16.16 -27.52 -18.31
C ALA A 820 -16.12 -27.92 -16.83
N ALA A 821 -15.23 -28.84 -16.46
CA ALA A 821 -15.06 -29.25 -15.07
C ALA A 821 -14.48 -28.14 -14.20
N ASN A 822 -13.52 -27.36 -14.74
CA ASN A 822 -12.90 -26.24 -14.05
C ASN A 822 -13.92 -25.14 -13.75
N LEU A 823 -14.72 -24.74 -14.73
CA LEU A 823 -15.79 -23.75 -14.52
C LEU A 823 -16.79 -24.21 -13.45
N TYR A 824 -17.17 -25.50 -13.48
CA TYR A 824 -18.08 -26.07 -12.49
C TYR A 824 -17.47 -26.07 -11.08
N CYS A 825 -16.22 -26.49 -10.94
CA CYS A 825 -15.56 -26.69 -9.67
C CYS A 825 -15.00 -25.35 -9.10
N CYS A 826 -14.27 -24.61 -9.93
CA CYS A 826 -13.56 -23.42 -9.51
C CYS A 826 -14.33 -22.12 -9.73
N GLY A 827 -15.38 -22.14 -10.55
CA GLY A 827 -16.17 -20.97 -10.90
C GLY A 827 -15.50 -20.05 -11.94
N ALA A 828 -16.27 -19.14 -12.48
CA ALA A 828 -15.79 -18.14 -13.44
C ALA A 828 -14.96 -17.01 -12.81
N MET A 829 -15.02 -16.84 -11.49
CA MET A 829 -14.45 -15.73 -10.73
C MET A 829 -14.96 -14.34 -11.14
N THR A 830 -15.97 -14.31 -12.00
CA THR A 830 -16.68 -13.12 -12.49
C THR A 830 -18.18 -13.44 -12.51
N VAL A 831 -19.00 -12.39 -12.55
CA VAL A 831 -20.44 -12.53 -12.79
C VAL A 831 -20.79 -12.36 -14.27
N GLU A 832 -19.85 -12.02 -15.13
CA GLU A 832 -20.05 -11.95 -16.57
C GLU A 832 -20.43 -13.33 -17.12
N GLY A 833 -21.53 -13.39 -17.85
CA GLY A 833 -22.06 -14.64 -18.39
C GLY A 833 -22.79 -15.52 -17.36
N ALA A 834 -23.02 -15.04 -16.15
CA ALA A 834 -23.78 -15.78 -15.13
C ALA A 834 -25.25 -15.99 -15.58
N PRO A 835 -25.80 -17.22 -15.43
CA PRO A 835 -27.16 -17.52 -15.86
C PRO A 835 -28.19 -16.61 -15.19
N GLY A 836 -29.02 -15.93 -16.00
CA GLY A 836 -30.09 -15.07 -15.53
C GLY A 836 -29.69 -13.67 -15.09
N LEU A 837 -28.39 -13.34 -15.08
CA LEU A 837 -27.92 -11.98 -14.85
C LEU A 837 -28.12 -11.15 -16.13
N LYS A 838 -28.73 -9.96 -16.00
CA LYS A 838 -28.96 -9.05 -17.13
C LYS A 838 -27.69 -8.23 -17.42
N ASP A 839 -27.40 -8.03 -18.70
CA ASP A 839 -26.23 -7.26 -19.14
C ASP A 839 -26.24 -5.80 -18.64
N GLU A 840 -27.43 -5.19 -18.52
CA GLU A 840 -27.60 -3.83 -17.99
C GLU A 840 -27.14 -3.64 -16.55
N HIS A 841 -27.05 -4.74 -15.78
CA HIS A 841 -26.61 -4.75 -14.38
C HIS A 841 -25.11 -5.04 -14.22
N LEU A 842 -24.40 -5.49 -15.26
CA LEU A 842 -22.98 -5.82 -15.21
C LEU A 842 -22.11 -4.63 -14.74
N PRO A 843 -22.36 -3.37 -15.13
CA PRO A 843 -21.54 -2.23 -14.67
C PRO A 843 -21.45 -2.05 -13.17
N VAL A 844 -22.44 -2.55 -12.41
CA VAL A 844 -22.43 -2.51 -10.92
C VAL A 844 -21.30 -3.35 -10.33
N PHE A 845 -20.89 -4.37 -11.04
CA PHE A 845 -19.90 -5.36 -10.63
C PHE A 845 -18.51 -5.17 -11.28
N ASP A 846 -18.33 -4.07 -12.04
CA ASP A 846 -17.04 -3.75 -12.64
C ASP A 846 -15.99 -3.48 -11.56
N CYS A 847 -14.88 -4.17 -11.64
CA CYS A 847 -13.75 -4.07 -10.72
C CYS A 847 -12.60 -3.27 -11.36
N ALA A 848 -11.56 -3.01 -10.58
CA ALA A 848 -10.37 -2.32 -11.06
C ALA A 848 -9.64 -3.08 -12.19
N ASN A 849 -9.79 -4.41 -12.22
CA ASN A 849 -9.20 -5.28 -13.24
C ASN A 849 -10.24 -6.30 -13.74
N PRO A 850 -10.05 -6.90 -14.93
CA PRO A 850 -10.86 -8.03 -15.38
C PRO A 850 -10.82 -9.15 -14.35
N CYS A 851 -11.96 -9.75 -14.06
CA CYS A 851 -12.09 -10.77 -13.01
C CYS A 851 -12.09 -12.19 -13.62
N GLY A 852 -11.19 -13.05 -13.13
CA GLY A 852 -11.10 -14.44 -13.59
C GLY A 852 -10.64 -14.58 -15.06
N ARG A 853 -10.77 -15.79 -15.60
CA ARG A 853 -10.37 -16.09 -16.97
C ARG A 853 -11.38 -15.60 -18.03
N LEU A 854 -12.65 -15.53 -17.66
CA LEU A 854 -13.75 -15.21 -18.56
C LEU A 854 -14.15 -13.74 -18.54
N GLY A 855 -13.78 -13.00 -17.49
CA GLY A 855 -14.11 -11.59 -17.35
C GLY A 855 -13.34 -10.71 -18.33
N LYS A 856 -14.06 -9.82 -18.96
CA LYS A 856 -13.51 -8.82 -19.91
C LYS A 856 -13.74 -7.39 -19.44
N ARG A 857 -14.74 -7.21 -18.57
CA ARG A 857 -15.13 -5.89 -18.06
C ARG A 857 -14.20 -5.45 -16.92
N PHE A 858 -13.87 -4.17 -16.92
CA PHE A 858 -13.13 -3.52 -15.85
C PHE A 858 -13.36 -2.00 -15.93
N LEU A 859 -13.08 -1.30 -14.86
CA LEU A 859 -13.15 0.16 -14.80
C LEU A 859 -12.02 0.78 -15.60
N GLN A 860 -12.36 1.70 -16.48
CA GLN A 860 -11.37 2.42 -17.29
C GLN A 860 -10.53 3.36 -16.41
N THR A 861 -9.32 3.67 -16.84
CA THR A 861 -8.39 4.58 -16.13
C THR A 861 -9.06 5.91 -15.77
N SER A 862 -9.80 6.49 -16.71
CA SER A 862 -10.54 7.74 -16.50
C SER A 862 -11.65 7.63 -15.45
N SER A 863 -12.26 6.45 -15.27
CA SER A 863 -13.27 6.20 -14.22
C SER A 863 -12.70 6.42 -12.82
N HIS A 864 -11.50 5.92 -12.59
CA HIS A 864 -10.76 6.11 -11.33
C HIS A 864 -10.43 7.59 -11.10
N ILE A 865 -9.93 8.29 -12.12
CA ILE A 865 -9.54 9.70 -12.06
C ILE A 865 -10.76 10.58 -11.76
N ARG A 866 -11.88 10.37 -12.46
CA ARG A 866 -13.11 11.15 -12.26
C ARG A 866 -13.75 10.91 -10.90
N MET A 867 -13.67 9.71 -10.36
CA MET A 867 -14.12 9.44 -8.99
C MET A 867 -13.28 10.24 -7.98
N MET A 868 -11.95 10.28 -8.12
CA MET A 868 -11.11 11.13 -7.29
C MET A 868 -11.46 12.60 -7.44
N ALA A 869 -11.66 13.06 -8.68
CA ALA A 869 -11.98 14.46 -8.98
C ALA A 869 -13.30 14.91 -8.36
N SER A 870 -14.29 14.02 -8.23
CA SER A 870 -15.56 14.35 -7.58
C SER A 870 -15.44 14.54 -6.06
N ALA A 871 -14.43 13.95 -5.43
CA ALA A 871 -14.17 14.04 -3.99
C ALA A 871 -13.12 15.12 -3.64
N GLN A 872 -12.13 15.33 -4.51
CA GLN A 872 -10.97 16.20 -4.22
C GLN A 872 -11.30 17.62 -3.77
N PRO A 873 -12.32 18.33 -4.34
CA PRO A 873 -12.67 19.70 -3.92
C PRO A 873 -13.13 19.81 -2.47
N PHE A 874 -13.45 18.71 -1.84
CA PHE A 874 -13.93 18.65 -0.46
C PHE A 874 -12.91 18.09 0.53
N ILE A 875 -11.78 17.54 0.05
CA ILE A 875 -10.71 17.02 0.90
C ILE A 875 -9.68 18.11 1.14
N SER A 876 -9.48 18.48 2.41
CA SER A 876 -8.50 19.52 2.77
C SER A 876 -7.05 19.08 2.55
N GLY A 877 -6.71 17.83 2.82
CA GLY A 877 -5.48 17.19 2.39
C GLY A 877 -5.55 16.70 0.95
N ALA A 878 -5.25 15.42 0.72
CA ALA A 878 -5.31 14.78 -0.59
C ALA A 878 -5.92 13.37 -0.50
N ILE A 879 -5.94 12.67 -1.61
CA ILE A 879 -6.56 11.36 -1.76
C ILE A 879 -5.50 10.34 -2.16
N SER A 880 -5.35 9.29 -1.37
CA SER A 880 -4.56 8.13 -1.77
C SER A 880 -5.43 7.17 -2.57
N LYS A 881 -5.08 6.97 -3.82
CA LYS A 881 -5.72 6.02 -4.71
C LYS A 881 -4.76 5.51 -5.75
N THR A 882 -4.81 4.21 -6.02
CA THR A 882 -4.12 3.60 -7.15
C THR A 882 -5.00 3.70 -8.40
N ILE A 883 -4.44 4.22 -9.48
CA ILE A 883 -5.09 4.22 -10.79
C ILE A 883 -4.63 2.98 -11.53
N ASN A 884 -5.50 1.97 -11.57
CA ASN A 884 -5.21 0.72 -12.27
C ASN A 884 -5.34 0.90 -13.78
N MET A 885 -4.41 0.31 -14.52
CA MET A 885 -4.39 0.30 -15.98
C MET A 885 -4.21 -1.13 -16.49
N PRO A 886 -4.85 -1.52 -17.58
CA PRO A 886 -4.68 -2.84 -18.17
C PRO A 886 -3.24 -3.04 -18.67
N GLY A 887 -2.80 -4.28 -18.74
CA GLY A 887 -1.47 -4.63 -19.26
C GLY A 887 -1.22 -4.15 -20.70
N THR A 888 -2.30 -3.97 -21.47
CA THR A 888 -2.27 -3.46 -22.86
C THR A 888 -2.13 -1.95 -22.98
N ALA A 889 -2.21 -1.20 -21.86
CA ALA A 889 -2.04 0.25 -21.87
C ALA A 889 -0.66 0.66 -22.38
N THR A 890 -0.62 1.74 -23.14
CA THR A 890 0.60 2.28 -23.75
C THR A 890 1.29 3.28 -22.82
N VAL A 891 2.50 3.69 -23.17
CA VAL A 891 3.21 4.79 -22.49
C VAL A 891 2.45 6.11 -22.62
N GLU A 892 1.83 6.34 -23.77
CA GLU A 892 1.01 7.53 -24.04
C GLU A 892 -0.22 7.57 -23.13
N ASP A 893 -0.91 6.44 -22.94
CA ASP A 893 -2.05 6.35 -22.00
C ASP A 893 -1.66 6.74 -20.57
N CYS A 894 -0.42 6.43 -20.14
CA CYS A 894 0.09 6.87 -18.82
C CYS A 894 0.25 8.38 -18.76
N GLY A 895 0.81 8.98 -19.82
CA GLY A 895 0.97 10.44 -19.94
C GLY A 895 -0.37 11.16 -19.95
N ASP A 896 -1.33 10.66 -20.72
CA ASP A 896 -2.68 11.20 -20.83
C ASP A 896 -3.45 11.12 -19.53
N ALA A 897 -3.31 10.01 -18.79
CA ALA A 897 -3.91 9.85 -17.48
C ALA A 897 -3.39 10.89 -16.47
N TYR A 898 -2.10 11.16 -16.45
CA TYR A 898 -1.54 12.22 -15.62
C TYR A 898 -2.03 13.61 -16.05
N MET A 899 -2.18 13.88 -17.37
CA MET A 899 -2.70 15.14 -17.87
C MET A 899 -4.19 15.32 -17.54
N GLU A 900 -5.02 14.25 -17.63
CA GLU A 900 -6.44 14.30 -17.22
C GLU A 900 -6.56 14.61 -15.72
N ALA A 901 -5.72 14.01 -14.89
CA ALA A 901 -5.71 14.25 -13.45
C ALA A 901 -5.39 15.73 -13.11
N TRP A 902 -4.39 16.31 -13.78
CA TRP A 902 -4.09 17.75 -13.67
C TRP A 902 -5.27 18.63 -14.06
N GLN A 903 -5.86 18.38 -15.23
CA GLN A 903 -6.97 19.17 -15.76
C GLN A 903 -8.23 19.11 -14.88
N LEU A 904 -8.40 18.04 -14.12
CA LEU A 904 -9.50 17.86 -13.18
C LEU A 904 -9.17 18.34 -11.75
N GLY A 905 -8.02 18.96 -11.54
CA GLY A 905 -7.65 19.58 -10.27
C GLY A 905 -7.28 18.60 -9.17
N LEU A 906 -6.77 17.42 -9.50
CA LEU A 906 -6.21 16.49 -8.50
C LEU A 906 -4.90 17.03 -7.93
N LYS A 907 -4.61 16.64 -6.69
CA LYS A 907 -3.37 17.03 -6.01
C LYS A 907 -2.23 16.03 -6.25
N ALA A 908 -2.55 14.74 -6.39
CA ALA A 908 -1.57 13.70 -6.67
C ALA A 908 -2.20 12.53 -7.42
N MET A 909 -1.36 11.76 -8.10
CA MET A 909 -1.76 10.55 -8.81
C MET A 909 -0.63 9.52 -8.85
N ALA A 910 -0.97 8.26 -8.65
CA ALA A 910 -0.09 7.11 -8.82
C ALA A 910 -0.74 6.09 -9.75
N LEU A 911 0.00 5.65 -10.76
CA LEU A 911 -0.43 4.64 -11.74
C LEU A 911 0.03 3.25 -11.34
N TYR A 912 -0.73 2.25 -11.69
CA TYR A 912 -0.35 0.85 -11.61
C TYR A 912 -0.85 0.11 -12.84
N ARG A 913 0.04 -0.13 -13.81
CA ARG A 913 -0.25 -0.95 -14.98
C ARG A 913 -0.04 -2.42 -14.63
N ASP A 914 -0.98 -3.29 -15.01
CA ASP A 914 -0.81 -4.73 -14.86
C ASP A 914 0.42 -5.21 -15.66
N GLY A 915 1.28 -6.02 -15.02
CA GLY A 915 2.57 -6.43 -15.58
C GLY A 915 3.70 -5.40 -15.50
N SER A 916 3.54 -4.27 -14.80
CA SER A 916 4.60 -3.26 -14.63
C SER A 916 5.74 -3.70 -13.72
N LYS A 917 5.51 -4.64 -12.80
CA LYS A 917 6.53 -5.17 -11.89
C LYS A 917 6.73 -6.66 -12.13
N LEU A 918 7.98 -7.13 -11.96
CA LEU A 918 8.32 -8.56 -12.08
C LEU A 918 7.65 -9.39 -10.97
N SER A 919 7.46 -8.81 -9.79
CA SER A 919 6.72 -9.42 -8.70
C SER A 919 5.40 -8.68 -8.49
N GLN A 920 4.29 -9.37 -8.70
CA GLN A 920 2.96 -8.84 -8.48
C GLN A 920 2.30 -9.57 -7.30
N PRO A 921 2.13 -8.92 -6.13
CA PRO A 921 1.48 -9.55 -4.98
C PRO A 921 -0.03 -9.78 -5.17
N LEU A 922 -0.65 -9.09 -6.14
CA LEU A 922 -2.05 -9.22 -6.52
C LEU A 922 -2.12 -9.31 -8.05
N SER A 923 -2.18 -10.51 -8.60
CA SER A 923 -2.50 -10.74 -10.00
C SER A 923 -3.98 -11.11 -10.13
N ALA A 924 -4.72 -10.40 -10.97
CA ALA A 924 -6.08 -10.75 -11.33
C ALA A 924 -6.11 -11.95 -12.30
N ILE A 925 -5.00 -12.19 -12.95
CA ILE A 925 -4.77 -13.32 -13.85
C ILE A 925 -3.67 -14.17 -13.21
N ALA A 926 -4.01 -15.34 -12.70
CA ALA A 926 -3.01 -16.41 -12.65
C ALA A 926 -2.57 -16.59 -14.11
N LEU A 927 -1.32 -16.25 -14.42
CA LEU A 927 -0.72 -16.53 -15.72
C LEU A 927 -0.76 -18.06 -15.91
N GLY A 928 -1.91 -18.54 -16.36
CA GLY A 928 -2.05 -19.85 -16.93
C GLY A 928 -1.59 -19.74 -18.38
N ASP A 929 -0.74 -20.62 -18.77
CA ASP A 929 -0.25 -20.85 -20.14
C ASP A 929 -1.41 -20.96 -21.14
N ASP A 930 -1.93 -19.83 -21.61
CA ASP A 930 -2.76 -19.77 -22.80
C ASP A 930 -1.94 -19.14 -23.93
N ILE A 931 -0.80 -19.76 -24.23
CA ILE A 931 -0.25 -19.69 -25.57
C ILE A 931 -0.87 -20.89 -26.30
N GLU A 932 -1.88 -20.61 -27.12
CA GLU A 932 -2.35 -21.56 -28.10
C GLU A 932 -1.17 -21.96 -28.99
N GLU A 933 -0.70 -23.18 -28.86
CA GLU A 933 0.09 -23.83 -29.91
C GLU A 933 -0.84 -24.05 -31.11
N ASP A 934 -0.86 -23.11 -32.03
CA ASP A 934 -1.27 -23.39 -33.40
C ASP A 934 -0.19 -24.29 -34.00
N ASP A 935 -0.59 -25.51 -34.28
CA ASP A 935 0.20 -26.63 -34.82
C ASP A 935 0.60 -26.37 -36.27
N ASP A 936 1.34 -25.30 -36.57
CA ASP A 936 2.04 -25.13 -37.86
C ASP A 936 3.11 -24.00 -37.85
N ALA A 937 3.80 -23.76 -36.74
CA ALA A 937 5.07 -23.01 -36.81
C ALA A 937 5.96 -23.36 -35.61
N VAL A 938 7.03 -24.00 -35.91
CA VAL A 938 8.13 -24.30 -35.00
C VAL A 938 8.77 -22.99 -34.57
N GLU A 939 8.39 -22.43 -33.39
CA GLU A 939 9.21 -21.47 -32.67
C GLU A 939 9.04 -21.60 -31.14
N ALA A 940 10.16 -21.58 -30.48
CA ALA A 940 10.36 -21.84 -29.06
C ALA A 940 9.63 -20.84 -28.10
N PRO A 941 9.43 -21.20 -26.80
CA PRO A 941 8.57 -20.47 -25.85
C PRO A 941 9.00 -19.02 -25.67
N LEU A 942 8.03 -18.14 -25.83
CA LEU A 942 8.18 -16.68 -25.91
C LEU A 942 8.72 -16.01 -24.63
N SER A 943 8.75 -16.67 -23.48
CA SER A 943 9.30 -16.10 -22.23
C SER A 943 10.82 -16.04 -22.23
N ALA A 944 11.51 -17.07 -22.65
CA ALA A 944 12.97 -17.10 -22.75
C ALA A 944 13.47 -16.38 -24.02
N ALA A 945 12.77 -16.50 -25.14
CA ALA A 945 13.15 -15.90 -26.41
C ALA A 945 12.92 -14.37 -26.43
N ARG A 946 11.88 -13.86 -25.78
CA ARG A 946 11.61 -12.41 -25.71
C ARG A 946 12.56 -11.70 -24.73
N VAL A 947 12.91 -12.37 -23.63
CA VAL A 947 14.00 -11.90 -22.74
C VAL A 947 15.34 -11.95 -23.49
N GLN A 948 15.57 -12.97 -24.29
CA GLN A 948 16.77 -13.08 -25.11
C GLN A 948 16.78 -12.06 -26.26
N GLU A 949 15.65 -11.77 -26.88
CA GLU A 949 15.51 -10.74 -27.93
C GLU A 949 15.69 -9.32 -27.36
N ILE A 950 15.18 -9.06 -26.17
CA ILE A 950 15.41 -7.79 -25.45
C ILE A 950 16.86 -7.71 -25.01
N ALA A 951 17.43 -8.78 -24.48
CA ALA A 951 18.85 -8.83 -24.11
C ALA A 951 19.76 -8.72 -25.36
N GLU A 952 19.39 -9.31 -26.49
CA GLU A 952 20.12 -9.18 -27.76
C GLU A 952 19.94 -7.78 -28.38
N LYS A 953 18.79 -7.15 -28.29
CA LYS A 953 18.60 -5.75 -28.71
C LYS A 953 19.37 -4.78 -27.82
N VAL A 954 19.38 -4.99 -26.51
CA VAL A 954 20.18 -4.21 -25.57
C VAL A 954 21.67 -4.48 -25.78
N ALA A 955 22.08 -5.73 -26.01
CA ALA A 955 23.45 -6.10 -26.35
C ALA A 955 23.86 -5.56 -27.72
N ARG A 956 22.96 -5.53 -28.71
CA ARG A 956 23.25 -4.91 -30.03
C ARG A 956 23.36 -3.39 -29.90
N ALA A 957 22.50 -2.73 -29.13
CA ALA A 957 22.63 -1.29 -28.88
C ALA A 957 23.89 -0.95 -28.08
N ALA A 958 24.33 -1.85 -27.18
CA ALA A 958 25.59 -1.69 -26.45
C ALA A 958 26.84 -2.04 -27.25
N VAL A 959 26.71 -2.75 -28.39
CA VAL A 959 27.80 -3.23 -29.27
C VAL A 959 27.81 -2.48 -30.61
N GLU A 960 26.89 -1.57 -30.88
CA GLU A 960 27.07 -0.64 -32.00
C GLU A 960 28.31 0.21 -31.78
N ARG A 961 29.38 -0.22 -32.42
CA ARG A 961 30.68 0.46 -32.42
C ARG A 961 30.53 1.75 -33.20
N HIS A 962 30.21 2.85 -32.52
CA HIS A 962 30.37 4.16 -33.11
C HIS A 962 31.84 4.40 -33.41
N ARG A 963 32.16 4.65 -34.67
CA ARG A 963 33.50 5.04 -35.02
C ARG A 963 33.80 6.40 -34.42
N LEU A 964 34.82 6.46 -33.56
CA LEU A 964 35.34 7.71 -33.03
C LEU A 964 35.65 8.70 -34.17
N PRO A 965 35.25 9.97 -34.04
CA PRO A 965 35.58 10.98 -35.06
C PRO A 965 37.09 11.10 -35.23
N ASN A 966 37.51 11.44 -36.45
CA ASN A 966 38.94 11.57 -36.80
C ASN A 966 39.67 12.64 -35.96
N ARG A 967 38.92 13.64 -35.44
CA ARG A 967 39.46 14.67 -34.55
C ARG A 967 38.63 14.60 -33.25
N ARG A 968 39.29 14.26 -32.14
CA ARG A 968 38.65 14.01 -30.83
C ARG A 968 39.47 14.57 -29.69
N LYS A 969 38.81 15.00 -28.62
CA LYS A 969 39.48 15.30 -27.35
C LYS A 969 39.76 14.01 -26.61
N GLY A 970 40.86 13.94 -25.91
CA GLY A 970 41.24 12.76 -25.11
C GLY A 970 42.48 13.04 -24.29
N TYR A 971 42.67 12.23 -23.28
CA TYR A 971 43.81 12.30 -22.37
C TYR A 971 44.84 11.21 -22.71
N THR A 972 46.12 11.55 -22.58
CA THR A 972 47.19 10.58 -22.67
C THR A 972 47.79 10.42 -21.27
N GLN A 973 47.58 9.27 -20.65
CA GLN A 973 48.21 8.95 -19.37
C GLN A 973 49.43 8.09 -19.58
N LYS A 974 50.55 8.49 -18.98
CA LYS A 974 51.79 7.75 -19.00
C LYS A 974 51.91 6.96 -17.70
N ALA A 975 52.11 5.68 -17.80
CA ALA A 975 52.38 4.80 -16.66
C ALA A 975 53.66 3.98 -16.95
N SER A 976 54.29 3.46 -15.90
CA SER A 976 55.42 2.55 -16.02
C SER A 976 55.03 1.20 -15.45
N VAL A 977 55.02 0.14 -16.25
CA VAL A 977 54.64 -1.20 -15.86
C VAL A 977 55.79 -2.14 -16.21
N GLY A 978 56.34 -2.85 -15.23
CA GLY A 978 57.48 -3.77 -15.43
C GLY A 978 58.72 -3.11 -16.04
N GLY A 979 58.95 -1.82 -15.73
CA GLY A 979 60.09 -1.06 -16.28
C GLY A 979 59.86 -0.46 -17.68
N HIS A 980 58.73 -0.76 -18.34
CA HIS A 980 58.37 -0.21 -19.65
C HIS A 980 57.41 0.96 -19.52
N LYS A 981 57.62 2.00 -20.34
CA LYS A 981 56.72 3.16 -20.40
C LYS A 981 55.50 2.81 -21.24
N VAL A 982 54.32 2.82 -20.63
CA VAL A 982 53.04 2.59 -21.29
C VAL A 982 52.28 3.91 -21.38
N TYR A 983 51.76 4.20 -22.56
CA TYR A 983 50.92 5.37 -22.81
C TYR A 983 49.48 4.90 -23.10
N LEU A 984 48.54 5.18 -22.16
CA LEU A 984 47.13 4.95 -22.38
C LEU A 984 46.53 6.23 -22.99
N ARG A 985 45.93 6.10 -24.16
CA ARG A 985 45.26 7.21 -24.85
C ARG A 985 43.75 6.97 -24.88
N THR A 986 43.01 7.83 -24.24
CA THR A 986 41.54 7.83 -24.29
C THR A 986 41.04 8.81 -25.33
N GLY A 987 39.86 8.57 -25.90
CA GLY A 987 39.16 9.47 -26.79
C GLY A 987 37.68 9.55 -26.37
N GLU A 988 37.15 10.75 -26.35
CA GLU A 988 35.74 11.00 -26.01
C GLU A 988 34.93 11.10 -27.31
N TYR A 989 33.68 10.60 -27.25
CA TYR A 989 32.70 10.85 -28.28
C TYR A 989 32.25 12.31 -28.17
N ALA A 990 31.88 12.93 -29.26
CA ALA A 990 31.13 14.17 -29.22
C ALA A 990 29.69 13.82 -28.90
N ASP A 991 29.14 14.42 -27.88
CA ASP A 991 27.71 14.33 -27.54
C ASP A 991 26.85 14.89 -28.68
#